data_7a8ec1265f7ffce8fab59c6a29ca6d1a
#
_entry.id   7a8ec1265f7ffce8fab59c6a29ca6d1a
#
_cell.length_a   1.000
_cell.length_b   1.000
_cell.length_c   1.000
_cell.angle_alpha   90.00
_cell.angle_beta   90.00
_cell.angle_gamma   90.00
#
_symmetry.space_group_name_H-M   'P 1'
#
loop_
_entity.id
_entity.type
_entity.pdbx_description
1 polymer ?
#
loop_
_entity_poly.entity_id
_entity_poly.type
_entity_poly.pdbx_seq_one_letter_code
_entity_poly.pdbx_strand_id
1 'polypeptide(L)'
;MSSLPSFDDMMRSPNGQSIRVLSADGAVLVSVGPSYGQWLTYDEIPDVMVDAMLAVEDRRFRWHPGIDPLGIARALFVSAKTGDRLKATSTITQQLARNIFLNNNRTWTRKAKEGLLALAIERKFSKEQILELYLNRVYFGGGAYGIDAASRRFYGHSARTLSLPEAAIIAGLVKAPSRYAPSSDPERARERAAVVLSVIHETKPLPDLASAQAALRDITFAPQARQNNVRYFTDWVMSQLDILTDETVEPLVVRTTLLSSMQKAAEDAVRTQTPAEAQGALVALSHDGAVRAMVGGKDYVESLYNRATIAERQPGSAFKLFVYLAAIESGVLPDDVVVDEPVQIGGWSPRNSNGRFAGEMTVRQAFALSINTVAVQLGARVGFDAVADMARRFGITTPVSRQPATALGASTVRLIDMTSAYAAVARGGIEVRPYAVTTIETARGRKLYERQAENPRVLVAPWVAANMTNLLQAAVETGTGRQAQIGRPLAGKTGTTSSNKDGYFVGFTGDLTAGVWMGRDDNKRVGGLQGGTAPARAFAAFMRVATKGMPIVELNSNIQIDDTLSEPDAEVYGLDGTVAGYPDEYYRGGPDYQGAIEVPVDGEGNPLPRVHRPGALDNAWLEEAAPPVEPSAAPDPM
;
A
#
# COMPACT_ATOMS: atom_id res chain seq x y z
N MET A 1 -36.86 -13.82 21.38
CA MET A 1 -35.71 -13.00 21.83
C MET A 1 -34.56 -13.98 22.04
N SER A 2 -33.54 -13.98 21.20
CA SER A 2 -32.31 -14.74 21.45
C SER A 2 -31.74 -14.20 22.78
N SER A 3 -31.41 -15.10 23.71
CA SER A 3 -30.82 -14.73 24.99
C SER A 3 -29.49 -13.99 24.76
N LEU A 4 -29.27 -12.86 25.43
CA LEU A 4 -27.96 -12.22 25.45
C LEU A 4 -26.90 -13.22 25.91
N PRO A 5 -25.65 -13.19 25.31
CA PRO A 5 -24.55 -14.02 25.77
C PRO A 5 -24.29 -13.89 27.28
N SER A 6 -23.69 -14.92 27.88
CA SER A 6 -23.25 -14.84 29.29
C SER A 6 -22.16 -13.76 29.47
N PHE A 7 -21.85 -13.39 30.70
CA PHE A 7 -20.74 -12.46 30.98
C PHE A 7 -19.41 -13.03 30.47
N ASP A 8 -19.17 -14.32 30.68
CA ASP A 8 -17.98 -15.01 30.21
C ASP A 8 -17.90 -15.06 28.69
N ASP A 9 -19.02 -15.24 27.98
CA ASP A 9 -19.05 -15.19 26.53
C ASP A 9 -18.73 -13.77 26.02
N MET A 10 -19.25 -12.76 26.72
CA MET A 10 -18.97 -11.36 26.41
C MET A 10 -17.53 -10.99 26.74
N MET A 11 -16.93 -11.56 27.77
CA MET A 11 -15.49 -11.44 28.04
C MET A 11 -14.62 -12.06 26.95
N ARG A 12 -15.03 -13.20 26.41
CA ARG A 12 -14.25 -13.97 25.42
C ARG A 12 -14.48 -13.51 23.98
N SER A 13 -15.58 -12.81 23.71
CA SER A 13 -15.91 -12.32 22.37
C SER A 13 -14.93 -11.20 21.96
N PRO A 14 -14.05 -11.40 20.97
CA PRO A 14 -13.14 -10.35 20.52
C PRO A 14 -13.93 -9.25 19.81
N ASN A 15 -13.74 -8.00 20.21
CA ASN A 15 -14.22 -6.85 19.47
C ASN A 15 -13.28 -6.60 18.30
N GLY A 16 -13.59 -7.17 17.15
CA GLY A 16 -12.79 -7.05 15.96
C GLY A 16 -11.73 -8.16 15.83
N GLN A 17 -11.45 -8.47 14.62
CA GLN A 17 -10.47 -9.48 14.23
C GLN A 17 -9.05 -8.98 14.51
N SER A 18 -8.24 -9.74 15.21
CA SER A 18 -6.82 -9.46 15.32
C SER A 18 -6.08 -10.12 14.15
N ILE A 19 -5.19 -9.37 13.50
CA ILE A 19 -4.44 -9.83 12.33
C ILE A 19 -2.95 -9.67 12.64
N ARG A 20 -2.20 -10.78 12.63
CA ARG A 20 -0.74 -10.77 12.69
C ARG A 20 -0.18 -10.95 11.29
N VAL A 21 0.59 -9.98 10.83
CA VAL A 21 1.30 -10.05 9.55
C VAL A 21 2.74 -10.43 9.82
N LEU A 22 3.18 -11.53 9.23
CA LEU A 22 4.53 -12.06 9.38
C LEU A 22 5.31 -11.89 8.08
N SER A 23 6.60 -11.60 8.21
CA SER A 23 7.55 -11.66 7.10
C SER A 23 7.79 -13.12 6.66
N ALA A 24 8.46 -13.32 5.53
CA ALA A 24 8.83 -14.65 5.04
C ALA A 24 9.81 -15.37 5.99
N ASP A 25 10.65 -14.62 6.70
CA ASP A 25 11.56 -15.13 7.74
C ASP A 25 10.90 -15.27 9.13
N GLY A 26 9.57 -15.10 9.21
CA GLY A 26 8.77 -15.37 10.40
C GLY A 26 8.71 -14.24 11.44
N ALA A 27 9.36 -13.11 11.20
CA ALA A 27 9.28 -11.96 12.10
C ALA A 27 7.89 -11.31 12.05
N VAL A 28 7.40 -10.82 13.18
CA VAL A 28 6.14 -10.06 13.23
C VAL A 28 6.37 -8.66 12.68
N LEU A 29 5.79 -8.37 11.51
CA LEU A 29 5.85 -7.05 10.87
C LEU A 29 4.88 -6.07 11.52
N VAL A 30 3.65 -6.52 11.75
CA VAL A 30 2.60 -5.76 12.41
C VAL A 30 1.57 -6.70 13.03
N SER A 31 1.01 -6.27 14.16
CA SER A 31 -0.24 -6.78 14.70
C SER A 31 -1.29 -5.68 14.57
N VAL A 32 -2.34 -5.93 13.80
CA VAL A 32 -3.48 -5.04 13.61
C VAL A 32 -4.69 -5.66 14.28
N GLY A 33 -5.55 -4.82 14.81
CA GLY A 33 -6.71 -5.26 15.55
C GLY A 33 -6.56 -4.96 17.03
N PRO A 34 -7.54 -5.35 17.84
CA PRO A 34 -7.56 -5.00 19.23
C PRO A 34 -6.33 -5.57 19.95
N SER A 35 -5.44 -4.68 20.37
CA SER A 35 -4.47 -4.98 21.40
C SER A 35 -5.19 -4.92 22.72
N TYR A 36 -5.62 -6.08 23.22
CA TYR A 36 -6.16 -6.17 24.57
C TYR A 36 -5.00 -6.29 25.54
N GLY A 37 -5.04 -5.46 26.59
CA GLY A 37 -4.23 -5.65 27.78
C GLY A 37 -4.72 -6.85 28.61
N GLN A 38 -4.22 -6.95 29.82
CA GLN A 38 -4.76 -7.90 30.78
C GLN A 38 -6.21 -7.48 31.12
N TRP A 39 -7.12 -8.46 31.18
CA TRP A 39 -8.46 -8.20 31.69
C TRP A 39 -8.37 -7.80 33.16
N LEU A 40 -8.97 -6.69 33.54
CA LEU A 40 -9.06 -6.23 34.93
C LEU A 40 -10.50 -6.43 35.42
N THR A 41 -10.67 -7.15 36.54
CA THR A 41 -11.95 -7.20 37.23
C THR A 41 -12.28 -5.82 37.79
N TYR A 42 -13.54 -5.56 38.06
CA TYR A 42 -13.97 -4.24 38.55
C TYR A 42 -13.16 -3.77 39.77
N ASP A 43 -12.88 -4.68 40.71
CA ASP A 43 -12.09 -4.39 41.92
C ASP A 43 -10.62 -4.12 41.67
N GLU A 44 -10.10 -4.50 40.53
CA GLU A 44 -8.72 -4.22 40.09
C GLU A 44 -8.57 -2.90 39.33
N ILE A 45 -9.71 -2.29 38.94
CA ILE A 45 -9.72 -1.01 38.23
C ILE A 45 -9.64 0.13 39.27
N PRO A 46 -8.62 1.01 39.17
CA PRO A 46 -8.51 2.14 40.12
C PRO A 46 -9.73 3.04 40.11
N ASP A 47 -10.18 3.46 41.30
CA ASP A 47 -11.32 4.39 41.46
C ASP A 47 -11.14 5.66 40.62
N VAL A 48 -9.91 6.19 40.52
CA VAL A 48 -9.60 7.38 39.70
C VAL A 48 -9.95 7.18 38.22
N MET A 49 -9.84 5.96 37.71
CA MET A 49 -10.21 5.64 36.33
C MET A 49 -11.73 5.55 36.15
N VAL A 50 -12.42 4.92 37.10
CA VAL A 50 -13.89 4.84 37.14
C VAL A 50 -14.48 6.25 37.24
N ASP A 51 -14.01 7.06 38.18
CA ASP A 51 -14.45 8.45 38.38
C ASP A 51 -14.23 9.30 37.11
N ALA A 52 -13.05 9.20 36.50
CA ALA A 52 -12.73 9.95 35.29
C ALA A 52 -13.66 9.56 34.12
N MET A 53 -13.90 8.27 33.93
CA MET A 53 -14.77 7.79 32.86
C MET A 53 -16.21 8.18 33.05
N LEU A 54 -16.76 8.00 34.27
CA LEU A 54 -18.14 8.39 34.60
C LEU A 54 -18.35 9.90 34.47
N ALA A 55 -17.40 10.70 34.93
CA ALA A 55 -17.49 12.15 34.83
C ALA A 55 -17.61 12.66 33.39
N VAL A 56 -16.89 12.04 32.45
CA VAL A 56 -16.82 12.49 31.05
C VAL A 56 -17.90 11.88 30.17
N GLU A 57 -18.18 10.58 30.32
CA GLU A 57 -19.04 9.83 29.41
C GLU A 57 -20.48 9.69 29.92
N ASP A 58 -20.67 9.53 31.24
CA ASP A 58 -21.99 9.24 31.78
C ASP A 58 -22.11 9.53 33.27
N ARG A 59 -22.28 10.80 33.62
CA ARG A 59 -22.35 11.27 35.03
C ARG A 59 -23.47 10.62 35.87
N ARG A 60 -24.54 10.15 35.21
CA ARG A 60 -25.70 9.52 35.85
C ARG A 60 -25.77 8.02 35.66
N PHE A 61 -24.68 7.40 35.22
CA PHE A 61 -24.60 5.98 34.92
C PHE A 61 -25.23 5.09 36.01
N ARG A 62 -25.00 5.41 37.29
CA ARG A 62 -25.49 4.62 38.42
C ARG A 62 -27.00 4.73 38.63
N TRP A 63 -27.70 5.69 37.97
CA TRP A 63 -29.09 6.04 38.25
C TRP A 63 -30.07 5.70 37.13
N HIS A 64 -29.64 5.51 35.93
CA HIS A 64 -30.52 5.22 34.80
C HIS A 64 -30.41 3.74 34.33
N PRO A 65 -31.49 3.18 33.72
CA PRO A 65 -31.56 1.78 33.30
C PRO A 65 -30.98 1.56 31.89
N GLY A 66 -29.83 2.18 31.55
CA GLY A 66 -29.17 2.04 30.25
C GLY A 66 -29.47 3.15 29.24
N ILE A 67 -30.55 3.86 29.39
CA ILE A 67 -30.87 5.09 28.65
C ILE A 67 -31.07 6.19 29.71
N ASP A 68 -30.55 7.38 29.43
CA ASP A 68 -30.69 8.54 30.31
C ASP A 68 -31.79 9.50 29.79
N PRO A 69 -33.04 9.39 30.28
CA PRO A 69 -34.14 10.24 29.82
C PRO A 69 -33.93 11.72 30.17
N LEU A 70 -33.35 12.01 31.36
CA LEU A 70 -33.05 13.38 31.79
C LEU A 70 -31.96 14.02 30.94
N GLY A 71 -30.95 13.24 30.52
CA GLY A 71 -29.91 13.68 29.59
C GLY A 71 -30.49 14.02 28.23
N ILE A 72 -31.40 13.19 27.73
CA ILE A 72 -32.11 13.43 26.47
C ILE A 72 -32.97 14.71 26.56
N ALA A 73 -33.76 14.83 27.61
CA ALA A 73 -34.61 16.02 27.85
C ALA A 73 -33.76 17.31 27.92
N ARG A 74 -32.64 17.29 28.65
CA ARG A 74 -31.70 18.40 28.72
C ARG A 74 -31.09 18.74 27.35
N ALA A 75 -30.68 17.74 26.59
CA ALA A 75 -30.11 17.95 25.26
C ALA A 75 -31.13 18.56 24.29
N LEU A 76 -32.40 18.13 24.33
CA LEU A 76 -33.51 18.70 23.58
C LEU A 76 -33.77 20.17 23.97
N PHE A 77 -33.79 20.46 25.28
CA PHE A 77 -33.98 21.83 25.79
C PHE A 77 -32.85 22.76 25.32
N VAL A 78 -31.60 22.34 25.43
CA VAL A 78 -30.44 23.13 24.98
C VAL A 78 -30.50 23.36 23.47
N SER A 79 -30.75 22.30 22.67
CA SER A 79 -30.88 22.39 21.21
C SER A 79 -32.01 23.37 20.78
N ALA A 80 -33.14 23.32 21.47
CA ALA A 80 -34.25 24.24 21.21
C ALA A 80 -33.89 25.71 21.55
N LYS A 81 -33.06 25.92 22.59
CA LYS A 81 -32.65 27.27 23.02
C LYS A 81 -31.52 27.87 22.18
N THR A 82 -30.58 27.04 21.72
CA THR A 82 -29.38 27.52 20.97
C THR A 82 -29.50 27.41 19.46
N GLY A 83 -30.51 26.69 18.94
CA GLY A 83 -30.63 26.38 17.51
C GLY A 83 -29.59 25.39 17.01
N ASP A 84 -28.72 24.89 17.88
CA ASP A 84 -27.70 23.92 17.52
C ASP A 84 -28.29 22.53 17.26
N ARG A 85 -27.62 21.73 16.42
CA ARG A 85 -27.99 20.33 16.21
C ARG A 85 -27.95 19.56 17.53
N LEU A 86 -28.96 18.72 17.74
CA LEU A 86 -29.11 17.89 18.94
C LEU A 86 -27.82 17.08 19.21
N LYS A 87 -27.10 17.43 20.25
CA LYS A 87 -25.92 16.70 20.73
C LYS A 87 -26.37 15.72 21.82
N ALA A 88 -27.15 14.69 21.43
CA ALA A 88 -27.53 13.63 22.36
C ALA A 88 -26.28 12.81 22.73
N THR A 89 -25.95 12.75 24.00
CA THR A 89 -24.92 11.89 24.57
C THR A 89 -25.45 10.47 24.69
N SER A 90 -24.72 9.48 24.16
CA SER A 90 -25.01 8.07 24.40
C SER A 90 -24.48 7.67 25.76
N THR A 91 -25.23 6.85 26.50
CA THR A 91 -24.79 6.29 27.80
C THR A 91 -23.67 5.28 27.60
N ILE A 92 -22.91 4.96 28.66
CA ILE A 92 -21.88 3.90 28.65
C ILE A 92 -22.50 2.57 28.21
N THR A 93 -23.67 2.20 28.66
CA THR A 93 -24.35 0.97 28.28
C THR A 93 -24.75 0.95 26.80
N GLN A 94 -25.20 2.09 26.24
CA GLN A 94 -25.47 2.21 24.82
C GLN A 94 -24.18 2.10 23.98
N GLN A 95 -23.07 2.66 24.46
CA GLN A 95 -21.78 2.53 23.80
C GLN A 95 -21.28 1.08 23.84
N LEU A 96 -21.43 0.38 24.96
CA LEU A 96 -21.11 -1.03 25.12
C LEU A 96 -21.95 -1.89 24.17
N ALA A 97 -23.29 -1.65 24.13
CA ALA A 97 -24.20 -2.34 23.21
C ALA A 97 -23.78 -2.19 21.75
N ARG A 98 -23.41 -0.97 21.35
CA ARG A 98 -22.90 -0.69 20.01
C ARG A 98 -21.60 -1.45 19.73
N ASN A 99 -20.66 -1.43 20.66
CA ASN A 99 -19.33 -2.00 20.45
C ASN A 99 -19.35 -3.54 20.38
N ILE A 100 -20.31 -4.21 21.04
CA ILE A 100 -20.37 -5.67 21.08
C ILE A 100 -21.31 -6.26 20.02
N PHE A 101 -22.43 -5.60 19.71
CA PHE A 101 -23.53 -6.21 18.96
C PHE A 101 -23.88 -5.52 17.63
N LEU A 102 -23.32 -4.34 17.33
CA LEU A 102 -23.79 -3.54 16.20
C LEU A 102 -22.64 -3.07 15.31
N ASN A 103 -22.95 -2.87 14.02
CA ASN A 103 -21.99 -2.34 13.03
C ASN A 103 -21.94 -0.81 13.09
N ASN A 104 -20.92 -0.20 12.49
CA ASN A 104 -20.68 1.25 12.53
C ASN A 104 -21.61 2.11 11.65
N ASN A 105 -22.54 1.53 10.89
CA ASN A 105 -23.46 2.29 10.03
C ASN A 105 -24.40 3.21 10.83
N ARG A 106 -24.41 4.51 10.52
CA ARG A 106 -25.21 5.52 11.24
C ARG A 106 -26.65 5.59 10.72
N THR A 107 -27.53 4.72 11.23
CA THR A 107 -28.96 4.71 10.90
C THR A 107 -29.84 4.87 12.15
N TRP A 108 -31.05 5.38 11.98
CA TRP A 108 -32.03 5.50 13.06
C TRP A 108 -32.45 4.13 13.62
N THR A 109 -32.57 3.13 12.74
CA THR A 109 -32.87 1.74 13.11
C THR A 109 -31.79 1.15 14.04
N ARG A 110 -30.51 1.44 13.74
CA ARG A 110 -29.41 1.05 14.61
C ARG A 110 -29.50 1.74 15.98
N LYS A 111 -29.83 3.04 16.01
CA LYS A 111 -29.94 3.79 17.28
C LYS A 111 -31.08 3.25 18.18
N ALA A 112 -32.20 2.83 17.58
CA ALA A 112 -33.27 2.15 18.31
C ALA A 112 -32.82 0.78 18.85
N LYS A 113 -32.10 -0.04 18.03
CA LYS A 113 -31.54 -1.32 18.48
C LYS A 113 -30.52 -1.13 19.62
N GLU A 114 -29.68 -0.11 19.54
CA GLU A 114 -28.72 0.26 20.60
C GLU A 114 -29.42 0.54 21.95
N GLY A 115 -30.51 1.28 21.92
CA GLY A 115 -31.32 1.54 23.12
C GLY A 115 -31.96 0.27 23.71
N LEU A 116 -32.57 -0.57 22.87
CA LEU A 116 -33.18 -1.83 23.33
C LEU A 116 -32.13 -2.80 23.90
N LEU A 117 -30.97 -2.90 23.27
CA LEU A 117 -29.85 -3.72 23.77
C LEU A 117 -29.31 -3.17 25.10
N ALA A 118 -29.20 -1.84 25.25
CA ALA A 118 -28.76 -1.22 26.48
C ALA A 118 -29.71 -1.57 27.65
N LEU A 119 -31.04 -1.51 27.45
CA LEU A 119 -32.03 -1.92 28.45
C LEU A 119 -31.92 -3.41 28.81
N ALA A 120 -31.65 -4.26 27.80
CA ALA A 120 -31.49 -5.70 28.03
C ALA A 120 -30.20 -6.02 28.81
N ILE A 121 -29.08 -5.31 28.50
CA ILE A 121 -27.82 -5.42 29.23
C ILE A 121 -28.00 -5.04 30.70
N GLU A 122 -28.62 -3.92 30.99
CA GLU A 122 -28.86 -3.44 32.36
C GLU A 122 -29.79 -4.35 33.17
N ARG A 123 -30.66 -5.10 32.51
CA ARG A 123 -31.48 -6.14 33.19
C ARG A 123 -30.69 -7.38 33.55
N LYS A 124 -29.62 -7.67 32.84
CA LYS A 124 -28.86 -8.91 32.98
C LYS A 124 -27.60 -8.75 33.82
N PHE A 125 -26.95 -7.60 33.78
CA PHE A 125 -25.67 -7.34 34.42
C PHE A 125 -25.73 -6.20 35.40
N SER A 126 -24.92 -6.26 36.47
CA SER A 126 -24.78 -5.16 37.42
C SER A 126 -24.04 -3.97 36.80
N LYS A 127 -24.11 -2.81 37.45
CA LYS A 127 -23.37 -1.60 37.03
C LYS A 127 -21.86 -1.82 37.00
N GLU A 128 -21.34 -2.56 37.95
CA GLU A 128 -19.93 -2.94 38.05
C GLU A 128 -19.53 -3.84 36.87
N GLN A 129 -20.33 -4.85 36.57
CA GLN A 129 -20.10 -5.74 35.41
C GLN A 129 -20.16 -4.98 34.08
N ILE A 130 -21.07 -4.02 33.93
CA ILE A 130 -21.15 -3.18 32.72
C ILE A 130 -19.91 -2.29 32.58
N LEU A 131 -19.44 -1.69 33.69
CA LEU A 131 -18.21 -0.89 33.68
C LEU A 131 -16.98 -1.74 33.42
N GLU A 132 -16.88 -2.92 34.00
CA GLU A 132 -15.82 -3.88 33.75
C GLU A 132 -15.75 -4.22 32.26
N LEU A 133 -16.88 -4.64 31.67
CA LEU A 133 -16.96 -4.91 30.21
C LEU A 133 -16.57 -3.68 29.39
N TYR A 134 -17.08 -2.50 29.74
CA TYR A 134 -16.84 -1.29 28.99
C TYR A 134 -15.36 -0.88 29.03
N LEU A 135 -14.77 -0.79 30.22
CA LEU A 135 -13.39 -0.35 30.42
C LEU A 135 -12.36 -1.33 29.84
N ASN A 136 -12.67 -2.62 29.78
CA ASN A 136 -11.82 -3.61 29.13
C ASN A 136 -12.02 -3.70 27.61
N ARG A 137 -13.06 -3.04 27.04
CA ARG A 137 -13.45 -3.22 25.64
C ARG A 137 -13.40 -1.95 24.80
N VAL A 138 -13.52 -0.79 25.38
CA VAL A 138 -13.60 0.47 24.62
C VAL A 138 -12.27 0.78 23.95
N TYR A 139 -12.36 1.39 22.78
CA TYR A 139 -11.18 1.82 22.01
C TYR A 139 -10.64 3.15 22.52
N PHE A 140 -9.38 3.20 22.90
CA PHE A 140 -8.68 4.38 23.42
C PHE A 140 -7.70 5.03 22.43
N GLY A 141 -7.66 4.57 21.20
CA GLY A 141 -6.71 5.11 20.19
C GLY A 141 -5.41 4.33 20.11
N GLY A 142 -4.66 4.58 19.04
CA GLY A 142 -3.37 3.91 18.82
C GLY A 142 -3.44 2.39 18.73
N GLY A 143 -4.61 1.78 18.46
CA GLY A 143 -4.80 0.33 18.46
C GLY A 143 -5.10 -0.28 19.83
N ALA A 144 -5.15 0.51 20.91
CA ALA A 144 -5.41 0.02 22.27
C ALA A 144 -6.91 -0.11 22.54
N TYR A 145 -7.33 -1.32 22.88
CA TYR A 145 -8.69 -1.65 23.36
C TYR A 145 -8.61 -2.09 24.82
N GLY A 146 -9.40 -1.45 25.67
CA GLY A 146 -9.34 -1.58 27.12
C GLY A 146 -8.27 -0.72 27.77
N ILE A 147 -8.52 -0.41 29.05
CA ILE A 147 -7.68 0.53 29.84
C ILE A 147 -6.27 -0.01 30.07
N ASP A 148 -6.07 -1.34 30.25
CA ASP A 148 -4.74 -1.91 30.50
C ASP A 148 -3.87 -1.86 29.22
N ALA A 149 -4.47 -2.12 28.05
CA ALA A 149 -3.77 -1.91 26.79
C ALA A 149 -3.40 -0.44 26.57
N ALA A 150 -4.31 0.49 26.88
CA ALA A 150 -4.06 1.92 26.77
C ALA A 150 -2.95 2.38 27.74
N SER A 151 -3.00 1.95 29.00
CA SER A 151 -1.99 2.25 30.01
C SER A 151 -0.59 1.75 29.61
N ARG A 152 -0.49 0.46 29.24
CA ARG A 152 0.78 -0.12 28.78
C ARG A 152 1.31 0.58 27.54
N ARG A 153 0.43 0.93 26.60
CA ARG A 153 0.82 1.61 25.38
C ARG A 153 1.33 3.03 25.62
N PHE A 154 0.63 3.79 26.46
CA PHE A 154 0.93 5.21 26.63
C PHE A 154 1.90 5.50 27.78
N TYR A 155 1.96 4.63 28.80
CA TYR A 155 2.78 4.85 29.98
C TYR A 155 3.77 3.71 30.26
N GLY A 156 3.60 2.51 29.66
CA GLY A 156 4.50 1.37 29.85
C GLY A 156 4.20 0.51 31.07
N HIS A 157 3.12 0.80 31.82
CA HIS A 157 2.72 0.03 33.02
C HIS A 157 1.24 -0.39 32.98
N SER A 158 0.84 -1.29 33.88
CA SER A 158 -0.54 -1.76 33.99
C SER A 158 -1.49 -0.65 34.45
N ALA A 159 -2.74 -0.72 33.97
CA ALA A 159 -3.79 0.19 34.42
C ALA A 159 -4.15 0.07 35.91
N ARG A 160 -3.74 -1.00 36.60
CA ARG A 160 -3.91 -1.14 38.06
C ARG A 160 -3.25 -0.01 38.84
N THR A 161 -2.24 0.63 38.29
CA THR A 161 -1.43 1.66 38.98
C THR A 161 -1.63 3.06 38.36
N LEU A 162 -2.72 3.28 37.64
CA LEU A 162 -3.01 4.60 37.05
C LEU A 162 -3.16 5.68 38.11
N SER A 163 -2.41 6.75 37.94
CA SER A 163 -2.60 8.00 38.67
C SER A 163 -3.82 8.78 38.14
N LEU A 164 -4.31 9.76 38.90
CA LEU A 164 -5.42 10.61 38.46
C LEU A 164 -5.12 11.38 37.15
N PRO A 165 -3.93 11.99 36.92
CA PRO A 165 -3.62 12.63 35.65
C PRO A 165 -3.60 11.62 34.47
N GLU A 166 -3.06 10.43 34.65
CA GLU A 166 -3.04 9.38 33.62
C GLU A 166 -4.44 8.88 33.28
N ALA A 167 -5.27 8.65 34.31
CA ALA A 167 -6.67 8.27 34.14
C ALA A 167 -7.47 9.36 33.40
N ALA A 168 -7.22 10.64 33.70
CA ALA A 168 -7.85 11.76 33.02
C ALA A 168 -7.43 11.83 31.53
N ILE A 169 -6.17 11.54 31.19
CA ILE A 169 -5.74 11.44 29.80
C ILE A 169 -6.50 10.30 29.11
N ILE A 170 -6.49 9.07 29.66
CA ILE A 170 -7.17 7.91 29.06
C ILE A 170 -8.66 8.18 28.87
N ALA A 171 -9.37 8.70 29.89
CA ALA A 171 -10.79 9.04 29.78
C ALA A 171 -11.05 10.10 28.71
N GLY A 172 -10.14 11.06 28.54
CA GLY A 172 -10.22 12.09 27.51
C GLY A 172 -10.17 11.57 26.08
N LEU A 173 -9.57 10.39 25.86
CA LEU A 173 -9.39 9.80 24.53
C LEU A 173 -10.71 9.31 23.90
N VAL A 174 -11.66 8.82 24.69
CA VAL A 174 -12.88 8.17 24.19
C VAL A 174 -13.70 9.06 23.26
N LYS A 175 -13.68 10.38 23.49
CA LYS A 175 -14.42 11.35 22.67
C LYS A 175 -13.96 11.38 21.21
N ALA A 176 -12.67 11.26 20.96
CA ALA A 176 -12.05 11.23 19.62
C ALA A 176 -10.67 10.57 19.71
N PRO A 177 -10.61 9.23 19.78
CA PRO A 177 -9.38 8.49 20.08
C PRO A 177 -8.21 8.81 19.14
N SER A 178 -8.47 8.90 17.85
CA SER A 178 -7.44 9.20 16.84
C SER A 178 -6.90 10.64 16.94
N ARG A 179 -7.69 11.57 17.49
CA ARG A 179 -7.31 12.99 17.58
C ARG A 179 -6.56 13.32 18.87
N TYR A 180 -6.91 12.62 19.97
CA TYR A 180 -6.38 12.92 21.30
C TYR A 180 -5.36 11.87 21.78
N ALA A 181 -5.08 10.82 21.01
CA ALA A 181 -4.07 9.84 21.39
C ALA A 181 -2.70 10.51 21.58
N PRO A 182 -1.99 10.23 22.70
CA PRO A 182 -0.66 10.77 22.95
C PRO A 182 0.37 10.44 21.85
N SER A 183 0.13 9.34 21.11
CA SER A 183 0.93 8.96 19.96
C SER A 183 0.78 9.89 18.75
N SER A 184 -0.32 10.65 18.68
CA SER A 184 -0.59 11.59 17.59
C SER A 184 -0.22 13.02 17.96
N ASP A 185 -0.60 13.45 19.18
CA ASP A 185 -0.36 14.79 19.68
C ASP A 185 -0.38 14.79 21.23
N PRO A 186 0.81 14.71 21.88
CA PRO A 186 0.92 14.70 23.33
C PRO A 186 0.32 15.93 24.00
N GLU A 187 0.46 17.12 23.41
CA GLU A 187 -0.06 18.35 24.01
C GLU A 187 -1.58 18.40 24.00
N ARG A 188 -2.20 18.04 22.89
CA ARG A 188 -3.68 17.92 22.83
C ARG A 188 -4.23 16.88 23.78
N ALA A 189 -3.49 15.80 24.04
CA ALA A 189 -3.85 14.82 25.05
C ALA A 189 -3.90 15.46 26.45
N ARG A 190 -2.89 16.25 26.81
CA ARG A 190 -2.79 17.00 28.08
C ARG A 190 -3.88 18.07 28.19
N GLU A 191 -4.09 18.87 27.15
CA GLU A 191 -5.16 19.87 27.10
C GLU A 191 -6.54 19.24 27.33
N ARG A 192 -6.81 18.11 26.67
CA ARG A 192 -8.06 17.38 26.84
C ARG A 192 -8.20 16.80 28.25
N ALA A 193 -7.13 16.31 28.84
CA ALA A 193 -7.11 15.80 30.23
C ALA A 193 -7.37 16.91 31.25
N ALA A 194 -6.86 18.12 31.02
CA ALA A 194 -7.16 19.25 31.89
C ALA A 194 -8.67 19.57 31.93
N VAL A 195 -9.36 19.45 30.79
CA VAL A 195 -10.83 19.55 30.75
C VAL A 195 -11.48 18.40 31.50
N VAL A 196 -10.95 17.17 31.40
CA VAL A 196 -11.48 16.02 32.17
C VAL A 196 -11.35 16.24 33.66
N LEU A 197 -10.19 16.73 34.16
CA LEU A 197 -9.98 17.05 35.58
C LEU A 197 -10.95 18.11 36.06
N SER A 198 -11.22 19.15 35.26
CA SER A 198 -12.23 20.15 35.62
C SER A 198 -13.63 19.55 35.77
N VAL A 199 -13.99 18.62 34.87
CA VAL A 199 -15.27 17.91 34.88
C VAL A 199 -15.38 16.95 36.07
N ILE A 200 -14.28 16.28 36.45
CA ILE A 200 -14.21 15.47 37.68
C ILE A 200 -14.45 16.36 38.90
N HIS A 201 -13.76 17.50 38.98
CA HIS A 201 -13.87 18.43 40.08
C HIS A 201 -15.30 18.97 40.28
N GLU A 202 -16.08 19.19 39.20
CA GLU A 202 -17.50 19.57 39.25
C GLU A 202 -18.40 18.48 39.88
N THR A 203 -18.04 17.20 39.71
CA THR A 203 -18.85 16.06 40.18
C THR A 203 -18.36 15.50 41.50
N LYS A 204 -17.07 15.51 41.73
CA LYS A 204 -16.36 15.04 42.91
C LYS A 204 -15.21 16.03 43.20
N PRO A 205 -15.40 17.01 44.08
CA PRO A 205 -14.41 18.04 44.32
C PRO A 205 -13.03 17.47 44.64
N LEU A 206 -12.06 17.83 43.84
CA LEU A 206 -10.64 17.49 44.05
C LEU A 206 -10.05 18.45 45.12
N PRO A 207 -9.19 17.99 46.02
CA PRO A 207 -8.56 18.82 47.02
C PRO A 207 -7.78 20.02 46.43
N ASP A 208 -7.08 19.80 45.31
CA ASP A 208 -6.37 20.81 44.56
C ASP A 208 -6.42 20.51 43.06
N LEU A 209 -7.33 21.18 42.34
CA LEU A 209 -7.47 21.05 40.89
C LEU A 209 -6.25 21.61 40.15
N ALA A 210 -5.69 22.73 40.64
CA ALA A 210 -4.56 23.38 39.96
C ALA A 210 -3.31 22.49 39.99
N SER A 211 -3.03 21.87 41.14
CA SER A 211 -1.96 20.90 41.29
C SER A 211 -2.17 19.66 40.41
N ALA A 212 -3.40 19.12 40.35
CA ALA A 212 -3.74 17.98 39.47
C ALA A 212 -3.56 18.33 37.99
N GLN A 213 -3.93 19.55 37.57
CA GLN A 213 -3.69 20.00 36.17
C GLN A 213 -2.21 20.26 35.89
N ALA A 214 -1.46 20.78 36.87
CA ALA A 214 0.00 20.97 36.70
C ALA A 214 0.72 19.63 36.51
N ALA A 215 0.32 18.59 37.24
CA ALA A 215 0.89 17.24 37.16
C ALA A 215 0.74 16.60 35.77
N LEU A 216 -0.19 17.07 34.92
CA LEU A 216 -0.28 16.61 33.52
C LEU A 216 0.99 16.89 32.70
N ARG A 217 1.76 17.95 33.07
CA ARG A 217 3.00 18.30 32.37
C ARG A 217 4.12 17.31 32.67
N ASP A 218 4.07 16.69 33.84
CA ASP A 218 5.10 15.75 34.31
C ASP A 218 4.86 14.33 33.80
N ILE A 219 3.70 14.07 33.18
CA ILE A 219 3.42 12.76 32.58
C ILE A 219 4.34 12.50 31.41
N THR A 220 5.16 11.45 31.57
CA THR A 220 6.04 10.94 30.51
C THR A 220 5.33 9.85 29.73
N PHE A 221 5.16 10.06 28.44
CA PHE A 221 4.61 9.01 27.56
C PHE A 221 5.69 8.00 27.19
N ALA A 222 5.31 6.73 27.21
CA ALA A 222 6.19 5.65 26.77
C ALA A 222 6.64 5.90 25.33
N PRO A 223 7.94 5.65 25.01
CA PRO A 223 8.42 5.76 23.65
C PRO A 223 7.56 4.90 22.74
N GLN A 224 6.83 5.54 21.84
CA GLN A 224 6.11 4.78 20.81
C GLN A 224 7.17 4.08 19.97
N ALA A 225 7.06 2.77 19.82
CA ALA A 225 7.78 2.08 18.76
C ALA A 225 7.48 2.88 17.48
N ARG A 226 8.52 3.53 16.90
CA ARG A 226 8.36 4.31 15.66
C ARG A 226 7.64 3.39 14.70
N GLN A 227 6.48 3.84 14.20
CA GLN A 227 5.83 3.13 13.11
C GLN A 227 6.84 3.14 11.99
N ASN A 228 7.52 2.01 11.82
CA ASN A 228 8.59 1.89 10.85
C ASN A 228 7.99 1.86 9.43
N ASN A 229 8.79 2.13 8.44
CA ASN A 229 8.37 2.21 7.05
C ASN A 229 7.83 0.88 6.49
N VAL A 230 7.93 -0.23 7.23
CA VAL A 230 7.26 -1.50 6.88
C VAL A 230 5.74 -1.36 6.78
N ARG A 231 5.17 -0.31 7.40
CA ARG A 231 3.73 -0.02 7.31
C ARG A 231 3.26 0.25 5.89
N TYR A 232 4.07 0.79 5.01
CA TYR A 232 3.72 0.90 3.59
C TYR A 232 3.40 -0.45 2.96
N PHE A 233 4.18 -1.47 3.30
CA PHE A 233 3.94 -2.84 2.84
C PHE A 233 2.75 -3.48 3.54
N THR A 234 2.68 -3.38 4.88
CA THR A 234 1.61 -4.05 5.63
C THR A 234 0.24 -3.43 5.37
N ASP A 235 0.14 -2.12 5.12
CA ASP A 235 -1.12 -1.48 4.74
C ASP A 235 -1.56 -1.92 3.32
N TRP A 236 -0.60 -2.10 2.40
CA TRP A 236 -0.88 -2.68 1.09
C TRP A 236 -1.34 -4.15 1.20
N VAL A 237 -0.75 -4.96 2.10
CA VAL A 237 -1.23 -6.31 2.43
C VAL A 237 -2.65 -6.27 2.98
N MET A 238 -2.91 -5.40 3.94
CA MET A 238 -4.24 -5.26 4.56
C MET A 238 -5.34 -4.90 3.56
N SER A 239 -5.03 -4.08 2.55
CA SER A 239 -5.99 -3.73 1.50
C SER A 239 -6.40 -4.91 0.60
N GLN A 240 -5.67 -6.02 0.64
CA GLN A 240 -5.96 -7.23 -0.15
C GLN A 240 -6.72 -8.29 0.65
N LEU A 241 -6.79 -8.18 1.99
CA LEU A 241 -7.36 -9.26 2.80
C LEU A 241 -8.84 -9.50 2.54
N ASP A 242 -9.62 -8.44 2.33
CA ASP A 242 -11.06 -8.55 2.05
C ASP A 242 -11.36 -9.30 0.75
N ILE A 243 -10.38 -9.36 -0.17
CA ILE A 243 -10.47 -10.11 -1.44
C ILE A 243 -10.03 -11.57 -1.25
N LEU A 244 -9.09 -11.80 -0.32
CA LEU A 244 -8.46 -13.11 -0.13
C LEU A 244 -9.20 -14.00 0.88
N THR A 245 -10.01 -13.42 1.77
CA THR A 245 -10.76 -14.17 2.78
C THR A 245 -12.01 -13.43 3.24
N ASP A 246 -13.11 -14.18 3.45
CA ASP A 246 -14.36 -13.68 4.03
C ASP A 246 -14.37 -13.79 5.57
N GLU A 247 -13.31 -14.30 6.18
CA GLU A 247 -13.22 -14.46 7.64
C GLU A 247 -13.03 -13.11 8.32
N THR A 248 -14.00 -12.69 9.13
CA THR A 248 -14.02 -11.38 9.80
C THR A 248 -14.00 -11.46 11.33
N VAL A 249 -14.05 -12.66 11.90
CA VAL A 249 -14.23 -12.87 13.34
C VAL A 249 -13.00 -13.52 13.99
N GLU A 250 -12.50 -14.63 13.43
CA GLU A 250 -11.37 -15.35 14.00
C GLU A 250 -10.06 -14.56 13.82
N PRO A 251 -9.17 -14.58 14.82
CA PRO A 251 -7.82 -14.01 14.68
C PRO A 251 -7.07 -14.65 13.50
N LEU A 252 -6.40 -13.82 12.69
CA LEU A 252 -5.66 -14.25 11.50
C LEU A 252 -4.15 -14.16 11.68
N VAL A 253 -3.47 -15.09 11.04
CA VAL A 253 -2.02 -15.07 10.80
C VAL A 253 -1.81 -14.99 9.29
N VAL A 254 -1.27 -13.87 8.83
CA VAL A 254 -0.98 -13.59 7.42
C VAL A 254 0.52 -13.73 7.21
N ARG A 255 0.95 -14.73 6.44
CA ARG A 255 2.35 -14.89 6.04
C ARG A 255 2.59 -14.18 4.73
N THR A 256 3.67 -13.43 4.66
CA THR A 256 3.99 -12.61 3.51
C THR A 256 5.32 -13.00 2.87
N THR A 257 5.61 -12.38 1.73
CA THR A 257 6.82 -12.56 0.94
C THR A 257 7.98 -11.67 1.39
N LEU A 258 7.73 -10.67 2.22
CA LEU A 258 8.72 -9.67 2.63
C LEU A 258 9.85 -10.31 3.44
N LEU A 259 11.09 -9.92 3.15
CA LEU A 259 12.28 -10.30 3.92
C LEU A 259 12.74 -9.14 4.80
N SER A 260 12.82 -9.36 6.10
CA SER A 260 13.13 -8.31 7.09
C SER A 260 14.46 -7.60 6.82
N SER A 261 15.48 -8.36 6.40
CA SER A 261 16.80 -7.80 6.07
C SER A 261 16.77 -6.90 4.82
N MET A 262 16.02 -7.31 3.77
CA MET A 262 15.85 -6.53 2.56
C MET A 262 15.00 -5.28 2.82
N GLN A 263 13.95 -5.40 3.61
CA GLN A 263 13.12 -4.26 4.01
C GLN A 263 13.96 -3.19 4.71
N LYS A 264 14.75 -3.61 5.70
CA LYS A 264 15.65 -2.67 6.40
C LYS A 264 16.65 -2.00 5.44
N ALA A 265 17.25 -2.77 4.54
CA ALA A 265 18.17 -2.22 3.54
C ALA A 265 17.49 -1.21 2.61
N ALA A 266 16.23 -1.46 2.22
CA ALA A 266 15.44 -0.56 1.41
C ALA A 266 15.11 0.75 2.14
N GLU A 267 14.70 0.65 3.41
CA GLU A 267 14.45 1.81 4.27
C GLU A 267 15.71 2.69 4.45
N ASP A 268 16.85 2.06 4.73
CA ASP A 268 18.12 2.75 4.88
C ASP A 268 18.57 3.41 3.56
N ALA A 269 18.42 2.73 2.43
CA ALA A 269 18.76 3.26 1.11
C ALA A 269 17.90 4.48 0.74
N VAL A 270 16.58 4.39 0.91
CA VAL A 270 15.66 5.51 0.66
C VAL A 270 15.98 6.69 1.61
N ARG A 271 16.12 6.42 2.89
CA ARG A 271 16.37 7.46 3.90
C ARG A 271 17.68 8.21 3.67
N THR A 272 18.75 7.50 3.29
CA THR A 272 20.11 8.09 3.19
C THR A 272 20.39 8.73 1.83
N GLN A 273 19.78 8.23 0.75
CA GLN A 273 20.07 8.70 -0.60
C GLN A 273 19.07 9.73 -1.14
N THR A 274 17.86 9.80 -0.55
CA THR A 274 16.85 10.76 -1.02
C THR A 274 17.23 12.20 -0.60
N PRO A 275 17.24 13.16 -1.55
CA PRO A 275 17.45 14.58 -1.23
C PRO A 275 16.51 15.09 -0.13
N ALA A 276 16.95 16.07 0.66
CA ALA A 276 16.21 16.57 1.82
C ALA A 276 14.80 17.05 1.47
N GLU A 277 14.65 17.79 0.36
CA GLU A 277 13.38 18.34 -0.13
C GLU A 277 12.50 17.33 -0.89
N ALA A 278 13.01 16.11 -1.15
CA ALA A 278 12.31 15.09 -1.92
C ALA A 278 11.76 13.96 -1.04
N GLN A 279 10.83 13.20 -1.59
CA GLN A 279 10.42 11.89 -1.14
C GLN A 279 11.07 10.81 -2.00
N GLY A 280 11.15 9.58 -1.48
CA GLY A 280 11.69 8.44 -2.20
C GLY A 280 10.86 7.19 -1.97
N ALA A 281 10.79 6.31 -2.95
CA ALA A 281 10.16 5.00 -2.86
C ALA A 281 11.05 3.93 -3.47
N LEU A 282 10.92 2.71 -2.96
CA LEU A 282 11.63 1.53 -3.46
C LEU A 282 10.71 0.30 -3.42
N VAL A 283 10.73 -0.49 -4.49
CA VAL A 283 10.10 -1.82 -4.55
C VAL A 283 11.14 -2.82 -5.02
N ALA A 284 11.19 -3.98 -4.37
CA ALA A 284 12.04 -5.10 -4.81
C ALA A 284 11.20 -6.37 -4.99
N LEU A 285 11.36 -7.02 -6.13
CA LEU A 285 10.63 -8.22 -6.54
C LEU A 285 11.59 -9.36 -6.85
N SER A 286 11.29 -10.58 -6.38
CA SER A 286 11.84 -11.77 -7.01
C SER A 286 11.18 -11.99 -8.38
N HIS A 287 11.81 -12.77 -9.23
CA HIS A 287 11.32 -13.00 -10.61
C HIS A 287 10.00 -13.80 -10.66
N ASP A 288 9.58 -14.42 -9.55
CA ASP A 288 8.25 -15.03 -9.38
C ASP A 288 7.15 -14.01 -8.99
N GLY A 289 7.52 -12.75 -8.80
CA GLY A 289 6.62 -11.67 -8.39
C GLY A 289 6.52 -11.43 -6.88
N ALA A 290 7.21 -12.21 -6.04
CA ALA A 290 7.21 -12.00 -4.60
C ALA A 290 7.82 -10.65 -4.22
N VAL A 291 7.07 -9.80 -3.53
CA VAL A 291 7.55 -8.51 -3.03
C VAL A 291 8.46 -8.75 -1.83
N ARG A 292 9.76 -8.53 -1.99
CA ARG A 292 10.79 -8.76 -0.98
C ARG A 292 11.05 -7.56 -0.08
N ALA A 293 10.82 -6.35 -0.61
CA ALA A 293 10.87 -5.09 0.14
C ALA A 293 9.97 -4.04 -0.52
N MET A 294 9.38 -3.16 0.29
CA MET A 294 8.56 -2.04 -0.18
C MET A 294 8.69 -0.85 0.76
N VAL A 295 9.07 0.28 0.21
CA VAL A 295 9.17 1.58 0.91
C VAL A 295 8.42 2.62 0.10
N GLY A 296 7.41 3.26 0.67
CA GLY A 296 6.57 4.25 0.00
C GLY A 296 6.90 5.71 0.33
N GLY A 297 7.89 5.97 1.20
CA GLY A 297 8.30 7.31 1.63
C GLY A 297 9.48 7.27 2.59
N LYS A 298 10.08 8.42 2.89
CA LYS A 298 11.19 8.53 3.86
C LYS A 298 10.77 8.19 5.29
N ASP A 299 9.58 8.62 5.66
CA ASP A 299 9.01 8.42 6.98
C ASP A 299 7.49 8.19 6.88
N TYR A 300 7.03 7.03 7.35
CA TYR A 300 5.62 6.66 7.33
C TYR A 300 4.77 7.54 8.27
N VAL A 301 5.35 8.02 9.38
CA VAL A 301 4.63 8.87 10.34
C VAL A 301 4.33 10.24 9.76
N GLU A 302 5.29 10.79 8.99
CA GLU A 302 5.11 12.08 8.32
C GLU A 302 4.15 11.98 7.11
N SER A 303 4.15 10.85 6.40
CA SER A 303 3.31 10.66 5.21
C SER A 303 2.90 9.20 5.05
N LEU A 304 1.60 8.93 5.20
CA LEU A 304 1.00 7.60 4.96
C LEU A 304 0.89 7.25 3.47
N TYR A 305 1.14 8.21 2.57
CA TYR A 305 0.98 8.05 1.13
C TYR A 305 2.03 7.10 0.55
N ASN A 306 1.59 5.92 0.11
CA ASN A 306 2.47 4.88 -0.44
C ASN A 306 2.82 5.18 -1.90
N ARG A 307 3.97 5.81 -2.12
CA ARG A 307 4.44 6.19 -3.46
C ARG A 307 4.92 5.01 -4.30
N ALA A 308 5.07 3.85 -3.69
CA ALA A 308 5.44 2.62 -4.41
C ALA A 308 4.26 2.02 -5.19
N THR A 309 3.04 2.13 -4.65
CA THR A 309 1.84 1.44 -5.18
C THR A 309 0.73 2.39 -5.65
N ILE A 310 0.70 3.63 -5.16
CA ILE A 310 -0.40 4.58 -5.42
C ILE A 310 0.03 5.74 -6.32
N ALA A 311 1.25 6.29 -6.11
CA ALA A 311 1.70 7.46 -6.85
C ALA A 311 1.88 7.16 -8.34
N GLU A 312 1.22 7.94 -9.17
CA GLU A 312 1.36 7.93 -10.61
C GLU A 312 2.33 9.04 -11.02
N ARG A 313 3.54 8.67 -11.47
CA ARG A 313 4.61 9.60 -11.76
C ARG A 313 5.19 9.33 -13.15
N GLN A 314 5.69 10.38 -13.82
CA GLN A 314 6.30 10.23 -15.13
C GLN A 314 7.63 9.49 -15.04
N PRO A 315 7.79 8.32 -15.70
CA PRO A 315 9.00 7.52 -15.62
C PRO A 315 10.17 8.11 -16.46
N GLY A 316 9.89 9.08 -17.31
CA GLY A 316 10.87 9.62 -18.24
C GLY A 316 11.51 8.51 -19.07
N SER A 317 12.83 8.58 -19.24
CA SER A 317 13.57 7.61 -20.08
C SER A 317 13.52 6.15 -19.60
N ALA A 318 13.02 5.83 -18.40
CA ALA A 318 12.78 4.45 -18.00
C ALA A 318 11.67 3.81 -18.86
N PHE A 319 10.75 4.60 -19.41
CA PHE A 319 9.69 4.14 -20.32
C PHE A 319 10.22 3.66 -21.67
N LYS A 320 11.43 4.04 -22.05
CA LYS A 320 12.08 3.56 -23.31
C LYS A 320 12.18 2.04 -23.36
N LEU A 321 12.08 1.33 -22.25
CA LEU A 321 11.91 -0.12 -22.21
C LEU A 321 10.89 -0.60 -23.24
N PHE A 322 9.69 -0.02 -23.23
CA PHE A 322 8.58 -0.47 -24.09
C PHE A 322 8.79 -0.09 -25.56
N VAL A 323 9.43 1.05 -25.82
CA VAL A 323 9.79 1.47 -27.17
C VAL A 323 10.76 0.48 -27.80
N TYR A 324 11.81 0.13 -27.06
CA TYR A 324 12.84 -0.76 -27.57
C TYR A 324 12.39 -2.22 -27.60
N LEU A 325 11.55 -2.67 -26.67
CA LEU A 325 10.91 -3.99 -26.76
C LEU A 325 10.06 -4.11 -28.04
N ALA A 326 9.23 -3.11 -28.36
CA ALA A 326 8.43 -3.10 -29.57
C ALA A 326 9.33 -3.05 -30.83
N ALA A 327 10.40 -2.27 -30.80
CA ALA A 327 11.36 -2.19 -31.91
C ALA A 327 12.11 -3.52 -32.12
N ILE A 328 12.60 -4.16 -31.05
CA ILE A 328 13.26 -5.45 -31.12
C ILE A 328 12.28 -6.51 -31.65
N GLU A 329 11.05 -6.57 -31.11
CA GLU A 329 10.02 -7.50 -31.60
C GLU A 329 9.71 -7.32 -33.10
N SER A 330 9.88 -6.10 -33.62
CA SER A 330 9.77 -5.81 -35.09
C SER A 330 11.04 -6.08 -35.90
N GLY A 331 12.07 -6.68 -35.28
CA GLY A 331 13.31 -7.09 -35.97
C GLY A 331 14.49 -6.11 -35.85
N VAL A 332 14.39 -5.06 -35.00
CA VAL A 332 15.54 -4.19 -34.72
C VAL A 332 16.53 -4.89 -33.79
N LEU A 333 17.81 -4.92 -34.15
CA LEU A 333 18.87 -5.57 -33.38
C LEU A 333 19.75 -4.56 -32.63
N PRO A 334 20.41 -4.95 -31.53
CA PRO A 334 21.29 -4.06 -30.75
C PRO A 334 22.42 -3.41 -31.55
N ASP A 335 22.92 -4.09 -32.55
CA ASP A 335 24.07 -3.63 -33.37
C ASP A 335 23.66 -2.92 -34.66
N ASP A 336 22.36 -2.80 -34.94
CA ASP A 336 21.86 -2.00 -36.05
C ASP A 336 22.30 -0.54 -35.92
N VAL A 337 22.63 0.09 -37.05
CA VAL A 337 23.02 1.49 -37.11
C VAL A 337 21.77 2.37 -37.18
N VAL A 338 21.75 3.38 -36.32
CA VAL A 338 20.74 4.44 -36.26
C VAL A 338 21.40 5.81 -36.26
N VAL A 339 20.67 6.84 -36.66
CA VAL A 339 21.22 8.20 -36.74
C VAL A 339 20.57 9.11 -35.71
N ASP A 340 21.39 9.69 -34.82
CA ASP A 340 20.97 10.72 -33.91
C ASP A 340 21.01 12.09 -34.60
N GLU A 341 19.86 12.52 -35.12
CA GLU A 341 19.67 13.75 -35.87
C GLU A 341 18.38 14.48 -35.46
N PRO A 342 18.18 15.73 -35.87
CA PRO A 342 16.92 16.44 -35.66
C PRO A 342 15.73 15.69 -36.26
N VAL A 343 14.69 15.48 -35.48
CA VAL A 343 13.46 14.77 -35.89
C VAL A 343 12.26 15.68 -35.63
N GLN A 344 11.28 15.63 -36.54
CA GLN A 344 10.00 16.31 -36.38
C GLN A 344 8.85 15.33 -36.67
N ILE A 345 7.92 15.19 -35.72
CA ILE A 345 6.75 14.33 -35.83
C ILE A 345 5.51 15.12 -35.44
N GLY A 346 4.58 15.31 -36.38
CA GLY A 346 3.34 16.06 -36.12
C GLY A 346 3.56 17.48 -35.58
N GLY A 347 4.65 18.16 -36.04
CA GLY A 347 5.00 19.50 -35.56
C GLY A 347 5.81 19.55 -34.26
N TRP A 348 6.00 18.42 -33.58
CA TRP A 348 6.82 18.32 -32.38
C TRP A 348 8.25 17.85 -32.69
N SER A 349 9.24 18.52 -32.09
CA SER A 349 10.66 18.20 -32.26
C SER A 349 11.31 17.86 -30.92
N PRO A 350 11.60 16.57 -30.62
CA PRO A 350 12.30 16.18 -29.42
C PRO A 350 13.76 16.67 -29.43
N ARG A 351 14.29 16.95 -28.24
CA ARG A 351 15.72 17.29 -28.05
C ARG A 351 16.39 16.28 -27.14
N ASN A 352 17.65 15.99 -27.41
CA ASN A 352 18.48 15.23 -26.48
C ASN A 352 18.75 16.06 -25.22
N SER A 353 18.99 15.39 -24.08
CA SER A 353 19.20 16.04 -22.79
C SER A 353 20.40 17.00 -22.76
N ASN A 354 21.43 16.75 -23.58
CA ASN A 354 22.60 17.59 -23.76
C ASN A 354 22.45 18.66 -24.86
N GLY A 355 21.31 18.67 -25.57
CA GLY A 355 21.01 19.59 -26.68
C GLY A 355 21.83 19.35 -27.97
N ARG A 356 22.57 18.25 -28.05
CA ARG A 356 23.46 17.91 -29.22
C ARG A 356 22.96 16.64 -29.91
N PHE A 357 23.39 16.49 -31.18
CA PHE A 357 23.18 15.29 -31.98
C PHE A 357 24.56 14.65 -32.24
N ALA A 358 24.62 13.31 -32.19
CA ALA A 358 25.88 12.57 -32.27
C ALA A 358 26.07 11.87 -33.61
N GLY A 359 25.08 11.90 -34.55
CA GLY A 359 25.16 11.23 -35.82
C GLY A 359 24.96 9.70 -35.72
N GLU A 360 25.70 8.96 -36.54
CA GLU A 360 25.61 7.50 -36.60
C GLU A 360 26.08 6.84 -35.30
N MET A 361 25.30 5.87 -34.82
CA MET A 361 25.60 5.05 -33.64
C MET A 361 24.82 3.73 -33.70
N THR A 362 25.17 2.76 -32.86
CA THR A 362 24.36 1.54 -32.75
C THR A 362 23.12 1.78 -31.86
N VAL A 363 22.08 0.96 -32.06
CA VAL A 363 20.90 0.92 -31.19
C VAL A 363 21.30 0.75 -29.71
N ARG A 364 22.30 -0.09 -29.44
CA ARG A 364 22.90 -0.32 -28.13
C ARG A 364 23.45 0.97 -27.52
N GLN A 365 24.26 1.71 -28.29
CA GLN A 365 24.84 2.98 -27.86
C GLN A 365 23.74 4.04 -27.62
N ALA A 366 22.76 4.13 -28.52
CA ALA A 366 21.62 5.03 -28.38
C ALA A 366 20.80 4.77 -27.11
N PHE A 367 20.55 3.49 -26.78
CA PHE A 367 19.86 3.11 -25.55
C PHE A 367 20.69 3.40 -24.31
N ALA A 368 21.98 3.02 -24.32
CA ALA A 368 22.90 3.22 -23.20
C ALA A 368 23.04 4.71 -22.83
N LEU A 369 23.18 5.57 -23.82
CA LEU A 369 23.28 7.04 -23.68
C LEU A 369 21.90 7.70 -23.55
N SER A 370 20.82 6.92 -23.66
CA SER A 370 19.44 7.39 -23.53
C SER A 370 19.05 8.51 -24.51
N ILE A 371 19.47 8.37 -25.78
CA ILE A 371 19.21 9.33 -26.86
C ILE A 371 17.69 9.44 -27.10
N ASN A 372 17.17 10.67 -27.09
CA ASN A 372 15.74 10.91 -27.21
C ASN A 372 15.25 10.81 -28.65
N THR A 373 15.98 11.38 -29.58
CA THR A 373 15.65 11.38 -31.01
C THR A 373 15.55 9.97 -31.58
N VAL A 374 16.51 9.10 -31.26
CA VAL A 374 16.49 7.71 -31.68
C VAL A 374 15.30 6.96 -31.07
N ALA A 375 15.00 7.16 -29.77
CA ALA A 375 13.83 6.53 -29.16
C ALA A 375 12.53 6.95 -29.84
N VAL A 376 12.40 8.22 -30.24
CA VAL A 376 11.21 8.73 -30.93
C VAL A 376 11.16 8.20 -32.37
N GLN A 377 12.28 8.09 -33.07
CA GLN A 377 12.35 7.49 -34.41
C GLN A 377 11.91 6.02 -34.38
N LEU A 378 12.43 5.24 -33.42
CA LEU A 378 12.03 3.82 -33.25
C LEU A 378 10.53 3.72 -32.89
N GLY A 379 10.04 4.56 -31.98
CA GLY A 379 8.62 4.61 -31.64
C GLY A 379 7.72 4.99 -32.83
N ALA A 380 8.18 5.90 -33.70
CA ALA A 380 7.46 6.26 -34.92
C ALA A 380 7.50 5.12 -35.97
N ARG A 381 8.63 4.38 -36.06
CA ARG A 381 8.79 3.24 -36.96
C ARG A 381 7.82 2.11 -36.62
N VAL A 382 7.68 1.76 -35.34
CA VAL A 382 6.76 0.68 -34.87
C VAL A 382 5.32 1.15 -34.65
N GLY A 383 5.10 2.47 -34.57
CA GLY A 383 3.83 3.09 -34.21
C GLY A 383 3.67 3.28 -32.69
N PHE A 384 3.22 4.46 -32.27
CA PHE A 384 3.04 4.78 -30.84
C PHE A 384 1.91 3.97 -30.18
N ASP A 385 0.99 3.43 -30.98
CA ASP A 385 -0.03 2.47 -30.52
C ASP A 385 0.63 1.16 -30.08
N ALA A 386 1.55 0.62 -30.87
CA ALA A 386 2.29 -0.60 -30.51
C ALA A 386 3.15 -0.40 -29.25
N VAL A 387 3.74 0.79 -29.06
CA VAL A 387 4.47 1.14 -27.83
C VAL A 387 3.52 1.16 -26.61
N ALA A 388 2.34 1.76 -26.75
CA ALA A 388 1.34 1.79 -25.67
C ALA A 388 0.79 0.39 -25.36
N ASP A 389 0.59 -0.44 -26.39
CA ASP A 389 0.14 -1.84 -26.24
C ASP A 389 1.22 -2.69 -25.59
N MET A 390 2.51 -2.50 -25.95
CA MET A 390 3.63 -3.15 -25.28
C MET A 390 3.67 -2.80 -23.78
N ALA A 391 3.50 -1.54 -23.42
CA ALA A 391 3.46 -1.13 -22.01
C ALA A 391 2.31 -1.80 -21.26
N ARG A 392 1.10 -1.85 -21.85
CA ARG A 392 -0.05 -2.55 -21.26
C ARG A 392 0.18 -4.05 -21.15
N ARG A 393 0.77 -4.67 -22.17
CA ARG A 393 1.14 -6.10 -22.18
C ARG A 393 2.09 -6.44 -21.03
N PHE A 394 3.02 -5.54 -20.71
CA PHE A 394 3.96 -5.67 -19.60
C PHE A 394 3.40 -5.20 -18.23
N GLY A 395 2.09 -4.96 -18.12
CA GLY A 395 1.41 -4.74 -16.85
C GLY A 395 1.35 -3.29 -16.38
N ILE A 396 1.58 -2.30 -17.26
CA ILE A 396 1.28 -0.89 -16.92
C ILE A 396 -0.24 -0.72 -16.89
N THR A 397 -0.76 -0.43 -15.69
CA THR A 397 -2.21 -0.35 -15.43
C THR A 397 -2.77 1.06 -15.62
N THR A 398 -1.93 2.09 -15.58
CA THR A 398 -2.32 3.47 -15.81
C THR A 398 -2.54 3.75 -17.30
N PRO A 399 -3.38 4.74 -17.67
CA PRO A 399 -3.60 5.10 -19.06
C PRO A 399 -2.32 5.54 -19.76
N VAL A 400 -1.96 4.87 -20.84
CA VAL A 400 -0.78 5.21 -21.67
C VAL A 400 -1.24 5.95 -22.91
N SER A 401 -0.72 7.17 -23.09
CA SER A 401 -1.00 8.02 -24.26
C SER A 401 -0.37 7.40 -25.52
N ARG A 402 -1.01 7.59 -26.67
CA ARG A 402 -0.54 7.16 -28.00
C ARG A 402 0.14 8.29 -28.78
N GLN A 403 0.48 9.38 -28.08
CA GLN A 403 1.17 10.53 -28.67
C GLN A 403 2.70 10.30 -28.71
N PRO A 404 3.43 10.96 -29.63
CA PRO A 404 4.88 10.81 -29.78
C PRO A 404 5.67 11.00 -28.47
N ALA A 405 5.24 11.92 -27.61
CA ALA A 405 5.88 12.19 -26.32
C ALA A 405 5.89 10.97 -25.36
N THR A 406 5.01 9.98 -25.58
CA THR A 406 4.99 8.74 -24.80
C THR A 406 6.28 7.96 -24.93
N ALA A 407 6.94 7.99 -26.11
CA ALA A 407 8.24 7.36 -26.28
C ALA A 407 9.32 7.89 -25.30
N LEU A 408 9.13 9.06 -24.73
CA LEU A 408 10.01 9.68 -23.74
C LEU A 408 9.46 9.59 -22.30
N GLY A 409 8.37 8.84 -22.08
CA GLY A 409 7.78 8.63 -20.77
C GLY A 409 6.94 9.81 -20.25
N ALA A 410 6.16 10.43 -21.13
CA ALA A 410 5.23 11.50 -20.75
C ALA A 410 3.99 11.00 -20.00
N SER A 411 3.60 9.72 -20.20
CA SER A 411 2.51 9.09 -19.44
C SER A 411 2.95 8.76 -18.01
N THR A 412 2.04 8.86 -17.05
CA THR A 412 2.33 8.51 -15.65
C THR A 412 2.21 7.01 -15.43
N VAL A 413 3.02 6.46 -14.50
CA VAL A 413 3.04 5.04 -14.14
C VAL A 413 3.26 4.88 -12.64
N ARG A 414 2.88 3.74 -12.10
CA ARG A 414 3.22 3.36 -10.72
C ARG A 414 4.60 2.70 -10.68
N LEU A 415 5.33 2.93 -9.61
CA LEU A 415 6.66 2.35 -9.45
C LEU A 415 6.63 0.81 -9.46
N ILE A 416 5.63 0.21 -8.79
CA ILE A 416 5.46 -1.25 -8.73
C ILE A 416 5.23 -1.84 -10.13
N ASP A 417 4.43 -1.19 -10.98
CA ASP A 417 4.15 -1.64 -12.35
C ASP A 417 5.43 -1.60 -13.21
N MET A 418 6.19 -0.50 -13.12
CA MET A 418 7.49 -0.39 -13.80
C MET A 418 8.47 -1.46 -13.32
N THR A 419 8.54 -1.70 -12.00
CA THR A 419 9.44 -2.72 -11.45
C THR A 419 9.05 -4.11 -11.94
N SER A 420 7.75 -4.40 -12.02
CA SER A 420 7.20 -5.65 -12.55
C SER A 420 7.53 -5.85 -14.03
N ALA A 421 7.44 -4.79 -14.85
CA ALA A 421 7.79 -4.85 -16.27
C ALA A 421 9.28 -5.19 -16.47
N TYR A 422 10.18 -4.61 -15.69
CA TYR A 422 11.60 -4.97 -15.73
C TYR A 422 11.85 -6.38 -15.21
N ALA A 423 11.12 -6.84 -14.20
CA ALA A 423 11.19 -8.21 -13.71
C ALA A 423 10.74 -9.23 -14.77
N ALA A 424 9.75 -8.87 -15.60
CA ALA A 424 9.32 -9.72 -16.71
C ALA A 424 10.41 -9.87 -17.78
N VAL A 425 11.17 -8.82 -18.08
CA VAL A 425 12.36 -8.91 -18.96
C VAL A 425 13.43 -9.80 -18.32
N ALA A 426 13.72 -9.59 -17.02
CA ALA A 426 14.67 -10.42 -16.27
C ALA A 426 14.30 -11.91 -16.27
N ARG A 427 12.99 -12.20 -16.30
CA ARG A 427 12.42 -13.56 -16.38
C ARG A 427 12.36 -14.12 -17.82
N GLY A 428 13.00 -13.47 -18.78
CA GLY A 428 13.03 -13.94 -20.17
C GLY A 428 11.75 -13.65 -20.98
N GLY A 429 11.03 -12.58 -20.64
CA GLY A 429 9.80 -12.17 -21.32
C GLY A 429 8.53 -12.79 -20.74
N ILE A 430 8.59 -13.42 -19.58
CA ILE A 430 7.46 -14.06 -18.90
C ILE A 430 6.84 -13.07 -17.90
N GLU A 431 5.52 -13.01 -17.86
CA GLU A 431 4.75 -12.14 -16.97
C GLU A 431 5.16 -12.28 -15.50
N VAL A 432 5.28 -11.14 -14.82
CA VAL A 432 5.51 -11.07 -13.38
C VAL A 432 4.41 -10.25 -12.74
N ARG A 433 3.64 -10.87 -11.86
CA ARG A 433 2.58 -10.21 -11.09
C ARG A 433 3.01 -10.05 -9.63
N PRO A 434 3.17 -8.83 -9.14
CA PRO A 434 3.55 -8.61 -7.75
C PRO A 434 2.53 -9.19 -6.77
N TYR A 435 3.02 -9.89 -5.76
CA TYR A 435 2.19 -10.39 -4.66
C TYR A 435 2.90 -10.30 -3.32
N ALA A 436 2.10 -10.20 -2.25
CA ALA A 436 2.59 -10.08 -0.89
C ALA A 436 2.22 -11.28 -0.02
N VAL A 437 1.02 -11.83 -0.18
CA VAL A 437 0.46 -12.85 0.72
C VAL A 437 0.74 -14.23 0.18
N THR A 438 1.32 -15.09 1.02
CA THR A 438 1.54 -16.51 0.72
C THR A 438 0.48 -17.41 1.34
N THR A 439 0.14 -17.19 2.61
CA THR A 439 -0.93 -17.93 3.30
C THR A 439 -1.68 -17.04 4.27
N ILE A 440 -2.96 -17.34 4.48
CA ILE A 440 -3.78 -16.80 5.56
C ILE A 440 -4.32 -17.98 6.34
N GLU A 441 -4.08 -17.97 7.64
CA GLU A 441 -4.52 -19.01 8.57
C GLU A 441 -5.25 -18.36 9.75
N THR A 442 -6.23 -19.05 10.33
CA THR A 442 -6.76 -18.66 11.64
C THR A 442 -5.73 -18.97 12.73
N ALA A 443 -5.86 -18.33 13.90
CA ALA A 443 -4.99 -18.64 15.04
C ALA A 443 -5.04 -20.11 15.49
N ARG A 444 -6.09 -20.86 15.08
CA ARG A 444 -6.26 -22.29 15.33
C ARG A 444 -5.64 -23.17 14.24
N GLY A 445 -4.97 -22.58 13.24
CA GLY A 445 -4.29 -23.30 12.15
C GLY A 445 -5.21 -23.70 10.99
N ARG A 446 -6.47 -23.25 10.93
CA ARG A 446 -7.33 -23.46 9.75
C ARG A 446 -6.84 -22.56 8.61
N LYS A 447 -6.40 -23.18 7.52
CA LYS A 447 -5.95 -22.47 6.32
C LYS A 447 -7.16 -21.88 5.58
N LEU A 448 -7.15 -20.57 5.34
CA LEU A 448 -8.19 -19.83 4.64
C LEU A 448 -7.78 -19.49 3.20
N TYR A 449 -6.49 -19.19 3.03
CA TYR A 449 -5.90 -18.88 1.74
C TYR A 449 -4.50 -19.48 1.63
N GLU A 450 -4.18 -19.99 0.48
CA GLU A 450 -2.83 -20.39 0.07
C GLU A 450 -2.63 -20.00 -1.38
N ARG A 451 -1.56 -19.24 -1.64
CA ARG A 451 -1.23 -18.84 -3.00
C ARG A 451 -0.97 -20.08 -3.84
N GLN A 452 -1.70 -20.19 -4.92
CA GLN A 452 -1.46 -21.20 -5.94
C GLN A 452 -0.42 -20.70 -6.94
N ALA A 453 0.32 -21.64 -7.55
CA ALA A 453 1.17 -21.31 -8.68
C ALA A 453 0.32 -20.73 -9.81
N GLU A 454 0.67 -19.55 -10.29
CA GLU A 454 0.01 -18.95 -11.43
C GLU A 454 0.59 -19.53 -12.72
N ASN A 455 -0.23 -19.55 -13.77
CA ASN A 455 0.24 -19.85 -15.12
C ASN A 455 0.56 -18.49 -15.81
N PRO A 456 1.81 -18.03 -15.78
CA PRO A 456 2.17 -16.71 -16.29
C PRO A 456 2.15 -16.72 -17.82
N ARG A 457 1.72 -15.60 -18.43
CA ARG A 457 1.72 -15.44 -19.87
C ARG A 457 3.14 -15.16 -20.38
N VAL A 458 3.46 -15.65 -21.57
CA VAL A 458 4.60 -15.19 -22.33
C VAL A 458 4.24 -13.83 -22.93
N LEU A 459 5.01 -12.79 -22.60
CA LEU A 459 4.77 -11.42 -23.05
C LEU A 459 5.51 -11.10 -24.34
N VAL A 460 6.74 -11.59 -24.47
CA VAL A 460 7.57 -11.51 -25.67
C VAL A 460 8.41 -12.77 -25.78
N ALA A 461 8.88 -13.08 -26.97
CA ALA A 461 9.78 -14.20 -27.20
C ALA A 461 11.09 -14.06 -26.38
N PRO A 462 11.72 -15.17 -25.95
CA PRO A 462 12.95 -15.13 -25.15
C PRO A 462 14.08 -14.32 -25.77
N TRP A 463 14.24 -14.37 -27.09
CA TRP A 463 15.26 -13.59 -27.80
C TRP A 463 15.02 -12.08 -27.74
N VAL A 464 13.74 -11.62 -27.69
CA VAL A 464 13.40 -10.21 -27.52
C VAL A 464 13.82 -9.74 -26.12
N ALA A 465 13.51 -10.53 -25.08
CA ALA A 465 13.90 -10.24 -23.71
C ALA A 465 15.43 -10.26 -23.53
N ALA A 466 16.14 -11.18 -24.19
CA ALA A 466 17.60 -11.27 -24.15
C ALA A 466 18.27 -10.05 -24.80
N ASN A 467 17.81 -9.64 -25.98
CA ASN A 467 18.31 -8.43 -26.66
C ASN A 467 18.00 -7.17 -25.81
N MET A 468 16.83 -7.10 -25.20
CA MET A 468 16.51 -6.00 -24.27
C MET A 468 17.42 -6.01 -23.03
N THR A 469 17.72 -7.18 -22.47
CA THR A 469 18.66 -7.35 -21.36
C THR A 469 20.06 -6.85 -21.75
N ASN A 470 20.52 -7.16 -22.95
CA ASN A 470 21.78 -6.66 -23.49
C ASN A 470 21.83 -5.11 -23.51
N LEU A 471 20.77 -4.47 -24.01
CA LEU A 471 20.68 -3.00 -24.01
C LEU A 471 20.69 -2.43 -22.58
N LEU A 472 19.99 -3.07 -21.65
CA LEU A 472 19.93 -2.67 -20.23
C LEU A 472 21.28 -2.84 -19.52
N GLN A 473 22.07 -3.88 -19.85
CA GLN A 473 23.44 -4.05 -19.36
C GLN A 473 24.34 -2.91 -19.87
N ALA A 474 24.31 -2.62 -21.17
CA ALA A 474 25.09 -1.52 -21.73
C ALA A 474 24.78 -0.17 -21.07
N ALA A 475 23.50 0.07 -20.70
CA ALA A 475 23.11 1.30 -20.02
C ALA A 475 23.71 1.44 -18.60
N VAL A 476 24.00 0.33 -17.92
CA VAL A 476 24.67 0.31 -16.61
C VAL A 476 26.19 0.30 -16.73
N GLU A 477 26.74 -0.39 -17.73
CA GLU A 477 28.18 -0.54 -17.90
C GLU A 477 28.82 0.72 -18.46
N THR A 478 28.28 1.25 -19.53
CA THR A 478 28.88 2.37 -20.31
C THR A 478 28.00 3.61 -20.34
N GLY A 479 26.71 3.47 -19.99
CA GLY A 479 25.71 4.51 -20.17
C GLY A 479 25.39 5.34 -18.92
N THR A 480 24.15 5.78 -18.82
CA THR A 480 23.66 6.69 -17.79
C THR A 480 23.50 6.04 -16.41
N GLY A 481 23.52 4.70 -16.34
CA GLY A 481 23.25 3.91 -15.13
C GLY A 481 24.48 3.53 -14.28
N ARG A 482 25.68 4.02 -14.60
CA ARG A 482 26.96 3.58 -13.97
C ARG A 482 26.97 3.62 -12.45
N GLN A 483 26.27 4.57 -11.82
CA GLN A 483 26.23 4.67 -10.35
C GLN A 483 25.42 3.53 -9.69
N ALA A 484 24.70 2.74 -10.48
CA ALA A 484 23.98 1.57 -9.98
C ALA A 484 24.85 0.31 -9.86
N GLN A 485 26.07 0.30 -10.37
CA GLN A 485 26.96 -0.87 -10.37
C GLN A 485 27.26 -1.36 -8.95
N ILE A 486 27.24 -2.70 -8.79
CA ILE A 486 27.40 -3.37 -7.49
C ILE A 486 28.46 -4.49 -7.52
N GLY A 487 29.22 -4.60 -8.61
CA GLY A 487 30.27 -5.61 -8.77
C GLY A 487 29.74 -7.00 -9.13
N ARG A 488 28.56 -7.07 -9.77
CA ARG A 488 27.96 -8.31 -10.33
C ARG A 488 27.16 -7.97 -11.59
N PRO A 489 26.81 -8.97 -12.44
CA PRO A 489 25.99 -8.75 -13.62
C PRO A 489 24.70 -8.00 -13.26
N LEU A 490 24.47 -6.89 -13.96
CA LEU A 490 23.38 -5.97 -13.67
C LEU A 490 22.88 -5.34 -14.97
N ALA A 491 21.58 -5.33 -15.13
CA ALA A 491 20.88 -4.64 -16.20
C ALA A 491 19.92 -3.59 -15.60
N GLY A 492 19.78 -2.43 -16.24
CA GLY A 492 18.89 -1.39 -15.70
C GLY A 492 18.84 -0.12 -16.52
N LYS A 493 17.92 0.76 -16.18
CA LYS A 493 17.70 2.02 -16.89
C LYS A 493 17.39 3.17 -15.96
N THR A 494 17.96 4.31 -16.25
CA THR A 494 17.66 5.60 -15.62
C THR A 494 16.42 6.23 -16.24
N GLY A 495 15.62 6.89 -15.43
CA GLY A 495 14.54 7.77 -15.84
C GLY A 495 14.73 9.16 -15.23
N THR A 496 14.59 10.20 -16.04
CA THR A 496 14.62 11.58 -15.58
C THR A 496 13.58 12.35 -16.38
N THR A 497 12.70 13.05 -15.67
CA THR A 497 11.71 13.92 -16.32
C THR A 497 12.32 15.27 -16.68
N SER A 498 11.72 15.96 -17.67
CA SER A 498 12.03 17.34 -17.97
C SER A 498 11.95 18.19 -16.72
N SER A 499 12.94 19.05 -16.50
CA SER A 499 13.04 19.90 -15.29
C SER A 499 13.35 19.17 -13.98
N ASN A 500 13.83 17.94 -13.99
CA ASN A 500 14.29 17.18 -12.81
C ASN A 500 13.23 17.09 -11.69
N LYS A 501 11.98 16.85 -12.06
CA LYS A 501 10.87 16.66 -11.10
C LYS A 501 10.84 15.26 -10.53
N ASP A 502 11.13 14.26 -11.38
CA ASP A 502 11.17 12.85 -11.04
C ASP A 502 12.49 12.22 -11.49
N GLY A 503 13.04 11.39 -10.64
CA GLY A 503 14.18 10.52 -10.93
C GLY A 503 13.82 9.07 -10.69
N TYR A 504 14.06 8.20 -11.68
CA TYR A 504 13.87 6.75 -11.60
C TYR A 504 15.18 6.02 -11.83
N PHE A 505 15.34 4.91 -11.15
CA PHE A 505 16.22 3.84 -11.56
C PHE A 505 15.51 2.51 -11.39
N VAL A 506 15.43 1.70 -12.45
CA VAL A 506 14.87 0.35 -12.39
C VAL A 506 15.89 -0.60 -13.00
N GLY A 507 16.17 -1.70 -12.31
CA GLY A 507 17.16 -2.67 -12.78
C GLY A 507 17.06 -4.00 -12.05
N PHE A 508 17.82 -4.99 -12.54
CA PHE A 508 17.79 -6.36 -12.03
C PHE A 508 19.15 -7.06 -12.12
N THR A 509 19.32 -8.05 -11.24
CA THR A 509 20.36 -9.09 -11.32
C THR A 509 19.70 -10.42 -11.71
N GLY A 510 20.42 -11.53 -11.66
CA GLY A 510 19.87 -12.85 -11.98
C GLY A 510 18.65 -13.28 -11.13
N ASP A 511 18.46 -12.72 -9.93
CA ASP A 511 17.44 -13.20 -8.98
C ASP A 511 16.49 -12.11 -8.45
N LEU A 512 16.85 -10.84 -8.61
CA LEU A 512 16.14 -9.75 -7.97
C LEU A 512 16.05 -8.52 -8.87
N THR A 513 14.85 -7.97 -8.97
CA THR A 513 14.56 -6.70 -9.65
C THR A 513 14.18 -5.65 -8.60
N ALA A 514 14.73 -4.45 -8.73
CA ALA A 514 14.34 -3.33 -7.88
C ALA A 514 14.07 -2.06 -8.69
N GLY A 515 13.07 -1.31 -8.26
CA GLY A 515 12.75 0.01 -8.78
C GLY A 515 12.86 1.06 -7.69
N VAL A 516 13.45 2.20 -8.01
CA VAL A 516 13.57 3.37 -7.13
C VAL A 516 13.01 4.59 -7.83
N TRP A 517 12.19 5.33 -7.11
CA TRP A 517 11.70 6.65 -7.51
C TRP A 517 12.07 7.70 -6.45
N MET A 518 12.40 8.91 -6.90
CA MET A 518 12.57 10.08 -6.07
C MET A 518 11.95 11.31 -6.73
N GLY A 519 11.32 12.18 -5.95
CA GLY A 519 10.65 13.38 -6.41
C GLY A 519 9.89 14.10 -5.31
N ARG A 520 9.20 15.17 -5.67
CA ARG A 520 8.35 15.93 -4.72
C ARG A 520 6.88 15.66 -4.99
N ASP A 521 6.06 15.59 -3.93
CA ASP A 521 4.61 15.40 -4.07
C ASP A 521 3.92 16.60 -4.73
N ASP A 522 4.45 17.80 -4.54
CA ASP A 522 3.96 19.03 -5.17
C ASP A 522 4.42 19.20 -6.63
N ASN A 523 5.06 18.18 -7.20
CA ASN A 523 5.54 18.15 -8.59
C ASN A 523 6.51 19.30 -8.95
N LYS A 524 7.18 19.89 -7.97
CA LYS A 524 8.23 20.89 -8.20
C LYS A 524 9.56 20.23 -8.50
N ARG A 525 10.46 21.01 -9.11
CA ARG A 525 11.81 20.60 -9.42
C ARG A 525 12.61 20.27 -8.13
N VAL A 526 13.46 19.25 -8.23
CA VAL A 526 14.47 18.90 -7.22
C VAL A 526 15.87 19.18 -7.80
N GLY A 527 16.64 20.01 -7.13
CA GLY A 527 17.98 20.41 -7.61
C GLY A 527 18.89 19.20 -7.81
N GLY A 528 19.47 19.04 -9.01
CA GLY A 528 20.41 17.96 -9.33
C GLY A 528 19.83 16.54 -9.38
N LEU A 529 18.51 16.37 -9.25
CA LEU A 529 17.88 15.05 -9.32
C LEU A 529 17.87 14.53 -10.76
N GLN A 530 18.56 13.42 -10.94
CA GLN A 530 18.56 12.63 -12.18
C GLN A 530 18.49 11.16 -11.81
N GLY A 531 17.93 10.32 -12.68
CA GLY A 531 17.84 8.88 -12.44
C GLY A 531 19.20 8.21 -12.21
N GLY A 532 20.24 8.71 -12.87
CA GLY A 532 21.64 8.25 -12.73
C GLY A 532 22.35 8.77 -11.46
N THR A 533 21.72 9.58 -10.62
CA THR A 533 22.32 10.13 -9.39
C THR A 533 21.73 9.45 -8.14
N ALA A 534 20.94 10.15 -7.35
CA ALA A 534 20.40 9.64 -6.09
C ALA A 534 19.59 8.32 -6.25
N PRO A 535 18.70 8.15 -7.25
CA PRO A 535 17.98 6.88 -7.44
C PRO A 535 18.92 5.70 -7.75
N ALA A 536 19.92 5.88 -8.61
CA ALA A 536 20.89 4.84 -8.93
C ALA A 536 21.74 4.45 -7.73
N ARG A 537 22.17 5.45 -6.90
CA ARG A 537 22.90 5.17 -5.66
C ARG A 537 22.05 4.44 -4.62
N ALA A 538 20.76 4.82 -4.48
CA ALA A 538 19.84 4.12 -3.58
C ALA A 538 19.62 2.67 -4.02
N PHE A 539 19.43 2.45 -5.32
CA PHE A 539 19.38 1.11 -5.90
C PHE A 539 20.65 0.31 -5.56
N ALA A 540 21.83 0.87 -5.82
CA ALA A 540 23.10 0.19 -5.53
C ALA A 540 23.28 -0.10 -4.03
N ALA A 541 22.93 0.84 -3.15
CA ALA A 541 23.01 0.67 -1.70
C ALA A 541 22.11 -0.49 -1.23
N PHE A 542 20.88 -0.55 -1.73
CA PHE A 542 19.94 -1.63 -1.46
C PHE A 542 20.46 -2.97 -2.00
N MET A 543 20.79 -3.04 -3.30
CA MET A 543 21.14 -4.28 -3.97
C MET A 543 22.41 -4.94 -3.42
N ARG A 544 23.42 -4.16 -3.01
CA ARG A 544 24.62 -4.70 -2.35
C ARG A 544 24.31 -5.50 -1.09
N VAL A 545 23.30 -5.05 -0.31
CA VAL A 545 22.87 -5.76 0.89
C VAL A 545 21.94 -6.91 0.53
N ALA A 546 20.97 -6.65 -0.33
CA ALA A 546 19.93 -7.61 -0.70
C ALA A 546 20.48 -8.86 -1.40
N THR A 547 21.54 -8.69 -2.20
CA THR A 547 22.16 -9.80 -2.97
C THR A 547 23.39 -10.41 -2.28
N LYS A 548 23.69 -9.98 -1.04
CA LYS A 548 24.81 -10.54 -0.27
C LYS A 548 24.55 -12.01 0.03
N GLY A 549 25.50 -12.87 -0.37
CA GLY A 549 25.39 -14.32 -0.19
C GLY A 549 24.56 -15.04 -1.25
N MET A 550 23.94 -14.30 -2.19
CA MET A 550 23.29 -14.92 -3.36
C MET A 550 24.34 -15.32 -4.40
N PRO A 551 24.12 -16.41 -5.17
CA PRO A 551 24.97 -16.77 -6.29
C PRO A 551 25.12 -15.60 -7.28
N ILE A 552 26.27 -15.53 -7.94
CA ILE A 552 26.45 -14.61 -9.07
C ILE A 552 25.98 -15.37 -10.31
N VAL A 553 24.88 -14.90 -10.90
CA VAL A 553 24.27 -15.50 -12.08
C VAL A 553 24.46 -14.52 -13.23
N GLU A 554 24.95 -15.02 -14.37
CA GLU A 554 25.02 -14.24 -15.59
C GLU A 554 23.60 -13.95 -16.11
N LEU A 555 23.44 -12.78 -16.71
CA LEU A 555 22.16 -12.40 -17.30
C LEU A 555 22.04 -13.02 -18.70
N ASN A 556 20.86 -13.51 -19.01
CA ASN A 556 20.57 -14.03 -20.33
C ASN A 556 20.44 -12.87 -21.34
N SER A 557 21.55 -12.55 -22.03
CA SER A 557 21.65 -11.43 -22.98
C SER A 557 22.14 -11.84 -24.38
N ASN A 558 22.29 -13.13 -24.66
CA ASN A 558 22.93 -13.66 -25.89
C ASN A 558 22.16 -14.83 -26.51
N ILE A 559 20.84 -14.77 -26.58
CA ILE A 559 20.13 -15.73 -27.43
C ILE A 559 20.22 -15.23 -28.86
N GLN A 560 21.05 -15.85 -29.68
CA GLN A 560 21.04 -15.65 -31.12
C GLN A 560 19.77 -16.30 -31.69
N ILE A 561 19.13 -15.62 -32.64
CA ILE A 561 18.13 -16.25 -33.49
C ILE A 561 18.92 -17.29 -34.32
N ASP A 562 18.49 -18.55 -34.25
CA ASP A 562 19.04 -19.56 -35.14
C ASP A 562 18.65 -19.16 -36.58
N ASP A 563 19.63 -18.82 -37.41
CA ASP A 563 19.40 -18.37 -38.79
C ASP A 563 18.68 -19.43 -39.65
N THR A 564 18.57 -20.67 -39.16
CA THR A 564 17.75 -21.72 -39.77
C THR A 564 16.25 -21.50 -39.66
N LEU A 565 15.81 -20.54 -38.80
CA LEU A 565 14.41 -20.14 -38.66
C LEU A 565 14.07 -18.82 -39.42
N SER A 566 14.92 -18.38 -40.33
CA SER A 566 14.83 -17.09 -41.03
C SER A 566 13.84 -17.03 -42.20
N GLU A 567 13.10 -18.09 -42.47
CA GLU A 567 11.87 -17.99 -43.29
C GLU A 567 10.67 -18.15 -42.35
N PRO A 568 9.92 -17.07 -42.09
CA PRO A 568 8.68 -17.22 -41.35
C PRO A 568 7.68 -17.93 -42.30
N ASP A 569 7.49 -19.21 -42.09
CA ASP A 569 6.24 -19.82 -42.54
C ASP A 569 5.12 -19.03 -41.85
N ALA A 570 4.25 -18.39 -42.64
CA ALA A 570 3.14 -17.57 -42.16
C ALA A 570 2.14 -18.37 -41.31
N GLU A 571 2.36 -19.66 -41.15
CA GLU A 571 1.56 -20.59 -40.32
C GLU A 571 2.06 -20.70 -38.87
N VAL A 572 3.22 -20.09 -38.48
CA VAL A 572 3.79 -20.21 -37.13
C VAL A 572 3.12 -19.28 -36.12
N TYR A 573 2.43 -18.25 -36.59
CA TYR A 573 1.67 -17.34 -35.71
C TYR A 573 0.17 -17.52 -35.94
N GLY A 574 -0.48 -18.26 -35.07
CA GLY A 574 -1.93 -18.21 -34.99
C GLY A 574 -2.40 -16.78 -34.72
N LEU A 575 -3.55 -16.39 -35.28
CA LEU A 575 -4.21 -15.08 -35.07
C LEU A 575 -4.47 -14.74 -33.59
N ASP A 576 -4.20 -15.68 -32.67
CA ASP A 576 -4.35 -15.58 -31.21
C ASP A 576 -3.04 -15.28 -30.46
N GLY A 577 -1.90 -15.12 -31.16
CA GLY A 577 -0.60 -14.84 -30.55
C GLY A 577 0.05 -16.04 -29.85
N THR A 578 -0.36 -17.26 -30.13
CA THR A 578 0.32 -18.47 -29.64
C THR A 578 1.47 -18.84 -30.56
N VAL A 579 2.66 -19.06 -29.99
CA VAL A 579 3.84 -19.55 -30.73
C VAL A 579 3.73 -21.08 -30.81
N ALA A 580 3.37 -21.60 -31.97
CA ALA A 580 3.44 -23.04 -32.24
C ALA A 580 4.87 -23.39 -32.69
N GLY A 581 5.56 -24.24 -31.94
CA GLY A 581 6.74 -24.94 -32.45
C GLY A 581 8.09 -24.67 -31.80
N TYR A 582 8.18 -24.40 -30.50
CA TYR A 582 9.47 -24.57 -29.79
C TYR A 582 9.67 -26.04 -29.37
N PRO A 583 10.92 -26.58 -29.46
CA PRO A 583 11.20 -27.95 -29.01
C PRO A 583 10.90 -28.10 -27.49
N ASP A 584 10.33 -29.24 -27.13
CA ASP A 584 9.94 -29.63 -25.74
C ASP A 584 11.06 -29.53 -24.68
N GLU A 585 12.32 -29.34 -25.09
CA GLU A 585 13.46 -29.24 -24.17
C GLU A 585 13.48 -27.96 -23.31
N TYR A 586 12.78 -26.90 -23.71
CA TYR A 586 12.72 -25.64 -22.94
C TYR A 586 11.62 -25.63 -21.87
N TYR A 587 10.74 -26.63 -21.86
CA TYR A 587 9.57 -26.73 -20.94
C TYR A 587 9.65 -27.86 -19.90
N ARG A 588 10.82 -28.48 -19.69
CA ARG A 588 10.98 -29.49 -18.64
C ARG A 588 11.01 -28.87 -17.25
N GLY A 589 9.82 -28.61 -16.69
CA GLY A 589 9.65 -28.12 -15.32
C GLY A 589 8.23 -28.10 -14.79
N GLY A 590 7.24 -28.64 -15.50
CA GLY A 590 5.85 -28.73 -15.00
C GLY A 590 5.10 -29.93 -15.57
N PRO A 591 4.14 -30.50 -14.80
CA PRO A 591 3.39 -31.67 -15.24
C PRO A 591 2.39 -31.34 -16.34
N ASP A 592 2.37 -32.20 -17.36
CA ASP A 592 1.36 -32.48 -18.37
C ASP A 592 0.36 -31.37 -18.79
N TYR A 593 0.64 -30.74 -19.92
CA TYR A 593 -0.36 -29.98 -20.65
C TYR A 593 -0.74 -30.73 -21.95
N GLN A 594 -1.84 -31.48 -21.91
CA GLN A 594 -2.59 -31.92 -23.09
C GLN A 594 -3.94 -31.23 -23.05
N GLY A 595 -4.21 -30.28 -23.96
CA GLY A 595 -5.53 -29.70 -24.13
C GLY A 595 -5.53 -28.50 -25.05
N ALA A 596 -5.88 -28.70 -26.32
CA ALA A 596 -6.32 -27.64 -27.20
C ALA A 596 -7.58 -26.98 -26.58
N ILE A 597 -7.57 -25.66 -26.39
CA ILE A 597 -8.76 -24.93 -25.93
C ILE A 597 -9.68 -24.77 -27.15
N GLU A 598 -10.74 -25.54 -27.20
CA GLU A 598 -11.85 -25.28 -28.14
C GLU A 598 -12.54 -23.97 -27.74
N VAL A 599 -12.53 -22.99 -28.62
CA VAL A 599 -13.33 -21.77 -28.47
C VAL A 599 -14.77 -22.13 -28.87
N PRO A 600 -15.76 -21.96 -27.98
CA PRO A 600 -17.16 -22.21 -28.32
C PRO A 600 -17.60 -21.23 -29.43
N VAL A 601 -18.14 -21.75 -30.52
CA VAL A 601 -18.72 -20.98 -31.62
C VAL A 601 -20.24 -21.14 -31.64
N ASP A 602 -20.98 -20.17 -32.20
CA ASP A 602 -22.40 -20.27 -32.47
C ASP A 602 -22.67 -21.20 -33.65
N GLY A 603 -23.94 -21.42 -33.95
CA GLY A 603 -24.38 -22.32 -35.04
C GLY A 603 -23.98 -21.87 -36.46
N GLU A 604 -23.37 -20.70 -36.61
CA GLU A 604 -22.87 -20.11 -37.87
C GLU A 604 -21.34 -20.05 -37.90
N GLY A 605 -20.64 -20.56 -36.86
CA GLY A 605 -19.19 -20.64 -36.82
C GLY A 605 -18.49 -19.38 -36.26
N ASN A 606 -19.23 -18.41 -35.70
CA ASN A 606 -18.65 -17.20 -35.08
C ASN A 606 -18.35 -17.46 -33.60
N PRO A 607 -17.23 -16.96 -33.07
CA PRO A 607 -16.91 -17.11 -31.65
C PRO A 607 -17.94 -16.41 -30.76
N LEU A 608 -18.48 -17.15 -29.80
CA LEU A 608 -19.41 -16.60 -28.81
C LEU A 608 -18.76 -15.50 -27.97
N PRO A 609 -19.46 -14.40 -27.63
CA PRO A 609 -18.91 -13.37 -26.76
C PRO A 609 -18.51 -13.98 -25.43
N ARG A 610 -17.27 -13.72 -24.98
CA ARG A 610 -16.75 -14.21 -23.71
C ARG A 610 -17.58 -13.66 -22.57
N VAL A 611 -18.26 -14.54 -21.84
CA VAL A 611 -18.86 -14.19 -20.56
C VAL A 611 -17.73 -13.88 -19.59
N HIS A 612 -17.63 -12.65 -19.15
CA HIS A 612 -16.68 -12.23 -18.12
C HIS A 612 -16.92 -13.07 -16.86
N ARG A 613 -15.95 -13.89 -16.49
CA ARG A 613 -15.86 -14.41 -15.11
C ARG A 613 -15.14 -13.34 -14.28
N PRO A 614 -15.67 -12.96 -13.10
CA PRO A 614 -15.01 -11.99 -12.23
C PRO A 614 -13.73 -12.62 -11.68
N GLY A 615 -12.59 -12.10 -12.08
CA GLY A 615 -11.27 -12.57 -11.67
C GLY A 615 -10.11 -11.68 -12.11
N ALA A 616 -10.36 -10.67 -12.93
CA ALA A 616 -9.40 -9.59 -13.19
C ALA A 616 -9.80 -8.38 -12.33
N LEU A 617 -8.86 -7.82 -11.60
CA LEU A 617 -9.02 -6.57 -10.87
C LEU A 617 -9.40 -5.46 -11.85
N ASP A 618 -10.71 -5.23 -11.99
CA ASP A 618 -11.29 -4.13 -12.73
C ASP A 618 -11.64 -3.04 -11.71
N ASN A 619 -11.08 -1.84 -11.89
CA ASN A 619 -11.32 -0.69 -11.03
C ASN A 619 -12.72 -0.06 -11.23
N ALA A 620 -13.63 -0.70 -11.94
CA ALA A 620 -14.98 -0.20 -12.24
C ALA A 620 -15.83 0.10 -10.99
N TRP A 621 -15.53 -0.51 -9.84
CA TRP A 621 -16.23 -0.23 -8.57
C TRP A 621 -15.90 1.14 -7.95
N LEU A 622 -14.83 1.83 -8.42
CA LEU A 622 -14.48 3.17 -7.93
C LEU A 622 -15.34 4.27 -8.58
N GLU A 623 -15.97 4.03 -9.71
CA GLU A 623 -16.84 5.02 -10.39
C GLU A 623 -18.28 5.03 -9.85
N GLU A 624 -18.77 3.93 -9.25
CA GLU A 624 -20.11 3.87 -8.66
C GLU A 624 -20.23 4.50 -7.26
N ALA A 625 -19.13 4.87 -6.62
CA ALA A 625 -19.12 5.42 -5.26
C ALA A 625 -19.07 6.95 -5.18
N ALA A 626 -19.02 7.66 -6.29
CA ALA A 626 -19.06 9.13 -6.33
C ALA A 626 -20.51 9.64 -6.46
N PRO A 627 -20.99 10.52 -5.57
CA PRO A 627 -22.28 11.16 -5.76
C PRO A 627 -22.21 12.09 -6.97
N PRO A 628 -23.33 12.25 -7.75
CA PRO A 628 -23.35 13.13 -8.90
C PRO A 628 -23.05 14.57 -8.49
N VAL A 629 -22.08 15.18 -9.15
CA VAL A 629 -21.79 16.62 -9.05
C VAL A 629 -22.86 17.37 -9.84
N GLU A 630 -23.73 18.09 -9.16
CA GLU A 630 -24.64 19.04 -9.81
C GLU A 630 -23.83 20.14 -10.51
N PRO A 631 -24.17 20.54 -11.74
CA PRO A 631 -23.50 21.64 -12.43
C PRO A 631 -23.78 22.95 -11.73
N SER A 632 -22.74 23.64 -11.29
CA SER A 632 -22.76 25.00 -10.76
C SER A 632 -23.32 25.94 -11.82
N ALA A 633 -24.40 26.62 -11.49
CA ALA A 633 -24.96 27.69 -12.31
C ALA A 633 -23.94 28.82 -12.50
N ALA A 634 -23.78 29.28 -13.73
CA ALA A 634 -22.97 30.42 -14.08
C ALA A 634 -23.58 31.70 -13.48
N PRO A 635 -22.80 32.71 -13.03
CA PRO A 635 -23.30 34.00 -12.62
C PRO A 635 -23.65 34.86 -13.86
N ASP A 636 -24.84 35.46 -13.80
CA ASP A 636 -25.30 36.49 -14.77
C ASP A 636 -24.38 37.72 -14.77
N PRO A 637 -24.25 38.40 -15.92
CA PRO A 637 -23.39 39.57 -16.05
C PRO A 637 -24.08 40.83 -15.57
N MET A 638 -23.50 41.51 -14.58
CA MET A 638 -23.51 42.98 -14.42
C MET A 638 -22.21 43.44 -13.75
#